data_1922b786df9f49f3f106b79f03e0fea5
#
_entry.id   1922b786df9f49f3f106b79f03e0fea5
#
_cell.length_a   1.000
_cell.length_b   1.000
_cell.length_c   1.000
_cell.angle_alpha   90.00
_cell.angle_beta   90.00
_cell.angle_gamma   90.00
#
_symmetry.space_group_name_H-M   'P 1'
#
loop_
_entity.id
_entity.type
_entity.pdbx_description
1 polymer ?
#
loop_
_entity_poly.entity_id
_entity_poly.type
_entity_poly.pdbx_seq_one_letter_code
_entity_poly.pdbx_strand_id
1 'polypeptide(L)'
;MNNFLNRQAFFADGTPFYRLYTADGAEAAGYSVRLRFRTAKDNAASVMVVTDCVRAKMHKSFSERNFDYYETVLHYPECGTNYYFEIAGIGTSEERITAVYNKRSAMDGAQDYYNFKFYPDFKTPDWAKGAVFYQIFTDRFCNGDPSNDVLDHEYSYVKLHSEQEKDWGAYPHNMDLCHFYGGDLQGIMDKLDYLQDLGVEVLYLNPIFVSPSNHKYDIQDYDYVDPHFGRIVDDEGDVLVEGDMDNRHAGRYIRRVTNKKNLEASNEFFIQFVEEVHRRGMKVILDGVFNHCGSFNKWMDSERIYEGQEDYEPGAYVDEKSPYRSFFKFFSENWPYNKDYDGWWGHDTLPKLNYEESESLCEYILRIGQKWVSPPYNVDGWRLDVAADLGHSPEYNHLFWKRFRKAVKEANPNALILAENYTDPASWLEGDEWDTVMNYEAFMEPITWFLTGVEKHSDERRDDLLCNPETFEGAMSHHMSRFEYDSLYVAMNELSNHDHSRFLTRTNGQVGRIQSKGAKAAEEGIHDAVMREAVIMQMTWPGAPTVYYGDEAGVCGWTDPDNRRTYPWGHEDKQMLQFHKEAIRIHKSSTALRTGSYKMLYTAWGILGYGRFDKNERYAVIVNNTQETVNVAVPVWQIGVADGSRMEQQLMSVAESFTKVPDIYVVTDGYLMVAMPRTSAVILKDIG
;
A
#
# COMPACT_ATOMS: atom_id res chain seq x y z
N MET A 1 -43.30 27.06 2.10
CA MET A 1 -42.35 26.19 1.37
C MET A 1 -41.21 25.92 2.31
N ASN A 2 -40.96 24.66 2.63
CA ASN A 2 -39.84 24.32 3.52
C ASN A 2 -38.51 24.65 2.79
N ASN A 3 -37.75 25.61 3.32
CA ASN A 3 -36.41 25.99 2.84
C ASN A 3 -35.37 24.87 3.17
N PHE A 4 -35.68 23.62 2.83
CA PHE A 4 -34.84 22.49 3.13
C PHE A 4 -33.86 22.29 1.98
N LEU A 5 -32.57 22.50 2.30
CA LEU A 5 -31.48 22.21 1.37
C LEU A 5 -31.07 20.76 1.54
N ASN A 6 -31.22 19.95 0.48
CA ASN A 6 -30.89 18.52 0.52
C ASN A 6 -29.38 18.28 0.43
N ARG A 7 -28.72 18.27 1.57
CA ARG A 7 -27.27 18.09 1.69
C ARG A 7 -26.79 16.70 1.26
N GLN A 8 -27.68 15.68 1.31
CA GLN A 8 -27.33 14.32 0.89
C GLN A 8 -27.06 14.23 -0.63
N ALA A 9 -27.61 15.18 -1.41
CA ALA A 9 -27.36 15.26 -2.84
C ALA A 9 -26.02 15.95 -3.20
N PHE A 10 -25.40 16.66 -2.26
CA PHE A 10 -24.15 17.35 -2.50
C PHE A 10 -23.04 16.37 -2.79
N PHE A 11 -22.27 16.71 -3.83
CA PHE A 11 -21.10 15.93 -4.17
C PHE A 11 -20.11 16.70 -5.06
N ALA A 12 -18.87 16.61 -4.70
CA ALA A 12 -17.69 16.87 -5.51
C ALA A 12 -16.51 16.09 -4.91
N ASP A 13 -15.59 15.69 -5.74
CA ASP A 13 -14.34 15.06 -5.34
C ASP A 13 -13.21 15.47 -6.30
N GLY A 14 -12.05 14.80 -6.20
CA GLY A 14 -10.89 15.06 -7.06
C GLY A 14 -10.92 14.30 -8.40
N THR A 15 -11.96 13.49 -8.68
CA THR A 15 -12.01 12.72 -9.92
C THR A 15 -12.11 13.64 -11.15
N PRO A 16 -11.65 13.20 -12.33
CA PRO A 16 -11.67 14.01 -13.55
C PRO A 16 -13.06 14.49 -13.97
N PHE A 17 -14.11 13.85 -13.49
CA PHE A 17 -15.49 14.31 -13.72
C PHE A 17 -15.79 15.60 -12.97
N TYR A 18 -15.27 15.76 -11.74
CA TYR A 18 -15.51 16.93 -10.88
C TYR A 18 -14.39 17.97 -10.91
N ARG A 19 -13.13 17.55 -11.15
CA ARG A 19 -11.99 18.46 -11.28
C ARG A 19 -11.14 18.05 -12.47
N LEU A 20 -10.94 18.98 -13.44
CA LEU A 20 -10.14 18.73 -14.63
C LEU A 20 -9.17 19.89 -14.86
N TYR A 21 -7.88 19.55 -14.96
CA TYR A 21 -6.81 20.48 -15.32
C TYR A 21 -6.57 20.46 -16.83
N THR A 22 -6.38 21.65 -17.41
CA THR A 22 -5.96 21.83 -18.80
C THR A 22 -4.84 22.87 -18.82
N ALA A 23 -3.68 22.53 -19.37
CA ALA A 23 -2.57 23.48 -19.50
C ALA A 23 -2.97 24.67 -20.38
N ASP A 24 -2.61 25.89 -19.98
CA ASP A 24 -3.00 27.16 -20.64
C ASP A 24 -2.19 27.47 -21.93
N GLY A 25 -1.50 26.49 -22.50
CA GLY A 25 -0.69 26.61 -23.71
C GLY A 25 0.81 26.69 -23.42
N ALA A 26 1.63 26.56 -24.49
CA ALA A 26 3.09 26.41 -24.33
C ALA A 26 3.83 27.66 -23.82
N GLU A 27 3.21 28.83 -23.81
CA GLU A 27 3.81 30.11 -23.37
C GLU A 27 3.28 30.62 -22.02
N ALA A 28 2.18 30.05 -21.49
CA ALA A 28 1.60 30.43 -20.22
C ALA A 28 1.93 29.37 -19.14
N ALA A 29 2.66 29.78 -18.10
CA ALA A 29 2.94 28.92 -16.96
C ALA A 29 1.70 28.81 -16.05
N GLY A 30 0.65 28.10 -16.49
CA GLY A 30 -0.58 27.98 -15.72
C GLY A 30 -1.52 26.90 -16.23
N TYR A 31 -2.61 26.72 -15.50
CA TYR A 31 -3.65 25.75 -15.80
C TYR A 31 -5.03 26.36 -15.68
N SER A 32 -5.89 26.09 -16.67
CA SER A 32 -7.34 26.25 -16.52
C SER A 32 -7.88 25.06 -15.75
N VAL A 33 -8.55 25.31 -14.63
CA VAL A 33 -9.11 24.28 -13.74
C VAL A 33 -10.63 24.35 -13.83
N ARG A 34 -11.26 23.40 -14.51
CA ARG A 34 -12.71 23.25 -14.49
C ARG A 34 -13.11 22.51 -13.22
N LEU A 35 -13.94 23.15 -12.42
CA LEU A 35 -14.57 22.58 -11.22
C LEU A 35 -16.05 22.32 -11.48
N ARG A 36 -16.55 21.19 -10.97
CA ARG A 36 -17.95 20.81 -10.99
C ARG A 36 -18.45 20.49 -9.59
N PHE A 37 -19.68 20.90 -9.30
CA PHE A 37 -20.36 20.60 -8.04
C PHE A 37 -21.79 20.11 -8.33
N ARG A 38 -22.27 19.14 -7.58
CA ARG A 38 -23.59 18.52 -7.71
C ARG A 38 -24.50 18.88 -6.54
N THR A 39 -25.77 19.22 -6.84
CA THR A 39 -26.85 19.41 -5.85
C THR A 39 -28.07 18.57 -6.22
N ALA A 40 -29.08 18.54 -5.34
CA ALA A 40 -30.39 18.06 -5.76
C ALA A 40 -31.02 19.01 -6.81
N LYS A 41 -31.82 18.46 -7.71
CA LYS A 41 -32.47 19.22 -8.78
C LYS A 41 -33.36 20.33 -8.19
N ASP A 42 -33.25 21.55 -8.75
CA ASP A 42 -33.99 22.73 -8.37
C ASP A 42 -33.98 23.04 -6.85
N ASN A 43 -32.85 22.77 -6.17
CA ASN A 43 -32.74 22.89 -4.71
C ASN A 43 -31.78 23.97 -4.25
N ALA A 44 -30.80 24.36 -5.06
CA ALA A 44 -29.82 25.43 -4.74
C ALA A 44 -30.14 26.73 -5.47
N ALA A 45 -30.15 27.85 -4.77
CA ALA A 45 -30.28 29.19 -5.33
C ALA A 45 -28.97 29.68 -5.94
N SER A 46 -27.85 29.36 -5.30
CA SER A 46 -26.51 29.63 -5.81
C SER A 46 -25.49 28.62 -5.28
N VAL A 47 -24.45 28.41 -6.07
CA VAL A 47 -23.25 27.65 -5.71
C VAL A 47 -22.05 28.54 -6.00
N MET A 48 -21.17 28.65 -5.01
CA MET A 48 -19.90 29.37 -5.12
C MET A 48 -18.74 28.41 -4.88
N VAL A 49 -17.66 28.58 -5.59
CA VAL A 49 -16.36 28.06 -5.18
C VAL A 49 -15.57 29.19 -4.51
N VAL A 50 -14.99 28.89 -3.37
CA VAL A 50 -14.18 29.82 -2.58
C VAL A 50 -12.78 29.24 -2.49
N THR A 51 -11.80 30.06 -2.85
CA THR A 51 -10.37 29.70 -2.81
C THR A 51 -9.64 30.71 -1.89
N ASP A 52 -8.33 30.54 -1.72
CA ASP A 52 -7.49 31.47 -0.98
C ASP A 52 -7.53 32.91 -1.58
N CYS A 53 -7.75 33.04 -2.90
CA CYS A 53 -7.64 34.30 -3.63
C CYS A 53 -8.95 34.75 -4.27
N VAL A 54 -9.87 33.83 -4.58
CA VAL A 54 -11.05 34.11 -5.40
C VAL A 54 -12.32 33.50 -4.80
N ARG A 55 -13.42 34.24 -4.88
CA ARG A 55 -14.77 33.72 -4.64
C ARG A 55 -15.57 33.83 -5.94
N ALA A 56 -15.79 32.71 -6.62
CA ALA A 56 -16.39 32.66 -7.94
C ALA A 56 -17.76 31.98 -7.93
N LYS A 57 -18.73 32.57 -8.65
CA LYS A 57 -20.06 31.97 -8.85
C LYS A 57 -19.95 30.85 -9.88
N MET A 58 -20.53 29.69 -9.54
CA MET A 58 -20.68 28.58 -10.45
C MET A 58 -22.01 28.69 -11.20
N HIS A 59 -22.03 28.27 -12.47
CA HIS A 59 -23.23 28.31 -13.32
C HIS A 59 -23.79 26.92 -13.49
N LYS A 60 -25.13 26.78 -13.45
CA LYS A 60 -25.80 25.54 -13.74
C LYS A 60 -25.50 25.14 -15.18
N SER A 61 -24.77 24.03 -15.36
CA SER A 61 -24.32 23.55 -16.65
C SER A 61 -25.32 22.59 -17.27
N PHE A 62 -25.80 21.62 -16.51
CA PHE A 62 -26.79 20.65 -16.92
C PHE A 62 -27.54 20.05 -15.74
N SER A 63 -28.61 19.31 -16.04
CA SER A 63 -29.33 18.48 -15.07
C SER A 63 -29.36 17.04 -15.57
N GLU A 64 -29.15 16.12 -14.68
CA GLU A 64 -29.23 14.70 -14.99
C GLU A 64 -29.95 13.97 -13.85
N ARG A 65 -31.02 13.23 -14.17
CA ARG A 65 -31.85 12.53 -13.18
C ARG A 65 -32.35 13.49 -12.09
N ASN A 66 -31.98 13.25 -10.83
CA ASN A 66 -32.39 14.01 -9.66
C ASN A 66 -31.39 15.11 -9.26
N PHE A 67 -30.42 15.44 -10.12
CA PHE A 67 -29.34 16.35 -9.80
C PHE A 67 -29.20 17.52 -10.77
N ASP A 68 -28.75 18.63 -10.24
CA ASP A 68 -28.21 19.78 -10.97
C ASP A 68 -26.68 19.83 -10.80
N TYR A 69 -26.00 20.11 -11.90
CA TYR A 69 -24.55 20.26 -11.93
C TYR A 69 -24.17 21.70 -12.22
N TYR A 70 -23.30 22.24 -11.38
CA TYR A 70 -22.79 23.60 -11.48
C TYR A 70 -21.32 23.55 -11.86
N GLU A 71 -20.89 24.44 -12.75
CA GLU A 71 -19.50 24.52 -13.23
C GLU A 71 -18.96 25.91 -13.20
N THR A 72 -17.63 26.02 -13.04
CA THR A 72 -16.82 27.21 -13.29
C THR A 72 -15.44 26.81 -13.73
N VAL A 73 -14.71 27.74 -14.34
CA VAL A 73 -13.29 27.58 -14.67
C VAL A 73 -12.50 28.64 -13.89
N LEU A 74 -11.47 28.21 -13.21
CA LEU A 74 -10.50 29.06 -12.51
C LEU A 74 -9.13 28.93 -13.20
N HIS A 75 -8.27 29.93 -12.98
CA HIS A 75 -6.88 29.89 -13.47
C HIS A 75 -5.91 29.70 -12.31
N TYR A 76 -5.11 28.64 -12.37
CA TYR A 76 -4.05 28.36 -11.43
C TYR A 76 -2.70 28.87 -12.00
N PRO A 77 -1.82 29.50 -11.21
CA PRO A 77 -1.87 29.67 -9.75
C PRO A 77 -2.65 30.89 -9.23
N GLU A 78 -3.23 31.71 -10.09
CA GLU A 78 -3.89 32.97 -9.70
C GLU A 78 -5.05 32.78 -8.71
N CYS A 79 -5.72 31.61 -8.77
CA CYS A 79 -6.82 31.29 -7.86
C CYS A 79 -6.36 30.82 -6.45
N GLY A 80 -5.05 30.66 -6.21
CA GLY A 80 -4.54 30.08 -4.95
C GLY A 80 -4.51 28.56 -4.95
N THR A 81 -4.27 27.95 -3.79
CA THR A 81 -4.01 26.50 -3.67
C THR A 81 -5.15 25.70 -3.03
N ASN A 82 -5.97 26.34 -2.17
CA ASN A 82 -7.04 25.63 -1.45
C ASN A 82 -8.41 26.10 -1.96
N TYR A 83 -9.41 25.19 -1.94
CA TYR A 83 -10.78 25.55 -2.26
C TYR A 83 -11.82 24.69 -1.53
N TYR A 84 -13.03 25.24 -1.41
CA TYR A 84 -14.24 24.60 -0.94
C TYR A 84 -15.47 25.19 -1.63
N PHE A 85 -16.66 24.66 -1.37
CA PHE A 85 -17.91 25.14 -1.97
C PHE A 85 -18.85 25.71 -0.92
N GLU A 86 -19.54 26.81 -1.28
CA GLU A 86 -20.62 27.41 -0.51
C GLU A 86 -21.92 27.30 -1.27
N ILE A 87 -22.97 26.81 -0.61
CA ILE A 87 -24.25 26.55 -1.23
C ILE A 87 -25.37 27.33 -0.50
N ALA A 88 -26.13 28.13 -1.22
CA ALA A 88 -27.34 28.77 -0.73
C ALA A 88 -28.59 28.03 -1.23
N GLY A 89 -29.54 27.75 -0.34
CA GLY A 89 -30.80 27.13 -0.67
C GLY A 89 -31.80 28.09 -1.34
N ILE A 90 -32.79 27.53 -2.05
CA ILE A 90 -33.86 28.31 -2.67
C ILE A 90 -34.68 29.04 -1.59
N GLY A 91 -35.02 30.32 -1.85
CA GLY A 91 -35.73 31.21 -0.91
C GLY A 91 -34.82 31.91 0.06
N THR A 92 -33.48 31.74 0.01
CA THR A 92 -32.47 32.54 0.70
C THR A 92 -31.89 33.60 -0.23
N SER A 93 -31.36 34.73 0.31
CA SER A 93 -30.58 35.64 -0.51
C SER A 93 -29.25 34.99 -0.90
N GLU A 94 -28.67 35.37 -2.05
CA GLU A 94 -27.35 34.84 -2.50
C GLU A 94 -26.23 35.14 -1.49
N GLU A 95 -26.43 36.11 -0.62
CA GLU A 95 -25.47 36.48 0.44
C GLU A 95 -25.57 35.58 1.68
N ARG A 96 -26.65 34.79 1.80
CA ARG A 96 -26.84 33.88 2.93
C ARG A 96 -26.36 32.47 2.59
N ILE A 97 -25.16 32.12 3.07
CA ILE A 97 -24.62 30.77 3.01
C ILE A 97 -25.45 29.88 3.93
N THR A 98 -25.89 28.73 3.43
CA THR A 98 -26.65 27.74 4.20
C THR A 98 -25.93 26.43 4.39
N ALA A 99 -24.88 26.14 3.61
CA ALA A 99 -24.00 25.00 3.79
C ALA A 99 -22.63 25.24 3.17
N VAL A 100 -21.61 24.58 3.72
CA VAL A 100 -20.25 24.50 3.18
C VAL A 100 -19.95 23.03 2.85
N TYR A 101 -19.24 22.79 1.75
CA TYR A 101 -18.81 21.46 1.34
C TYR A 101 -17.31 21.42 1.07
N ASN A 102 -16.62 20.46 1.68
CA ASN A 102 -15.21 20.15 1.47
C ASN A 102 -14.98 18.63 1.44
N LYS A 103 -13.76 18.15 1.58
CA LYS A 103 -13.44 16.71 1.54
C LYS A 103 -14.16 15.88 2.62
N ARG A 104 -14.55 16.47 3.74
CA ARG A 104 -15.37 15.83 4.78
C ARG A 104 -16.87 15.93 4.55
N SER A 105 -17.29 16.22 3.31
CA SER A 105 -18.70 16.37 2.93
C SER A 105 -19.36 17.65 3.45
N ALA A 106 -20.69 17.70 3.53
CA ALA A 106 -21.44 18.88 3.88
C ALA A 106 -21.41 19.18 5.38
N MET A 107 -20.97 20.38 5.75
CA MET A 107 -20.81 20.81 7.14
C MET A 107 -21.44 22.19 7.37
N ASP A 108 -21.62 22.54 8.66
CA ASP A 108 -21.91 23.89 9.11
C ASP A 108 -20.58 24.57 9.45
N GLY A 109 -20.11 25.46 8.57
CA GLY A 109 -18.84 26.16 8.68
C GLY A 109 -17.68 25.47 7.92
N ALA A 110 -16.67 26.25 7.57
CA ALA A 110 -15.46 25.77 6.91
C ALA A 110 -14.43 25.33 7.96
N GLN A 111 -13.78 24.19 7.67
CA GLN A 111 -12.58 23.76 8.37
C GLN A 111 -11.48 23.64 7.31
N ASP A 112 -10.57 24.62 7.27
CA ASP A 112 -9.55 24.77 6.20
C ASP A 112 -8.68 23.52 6.02
N TYR A 113 -8.46 22.78 7.10
CA TYR A 113 -7.74 21.52 7.13
C TYR A 113 -8.30 20.46 6.16
N TYR A 114 -9.61 20.50 5.87
CA TYR A 114 -10.30 19.56 4.99
C TYR A 114 -10.64 20.14 3.62
N ASN A 115 -10.14 21.32 3.28
CA ASN A 115 -10.36 21.89 1.96
C ASN A 115 -9.67 21.06 0.87
N PHE A 116 -10.22 21.10 -0.32
CA PHE A 116 -9.57 20.54 -1.51
C PHE A 116 -8.33 21.37 -1.84
N LYS A 117 -7.33 20.75 -2.45
CA LYS A 117 -6.11 21.42 -2.90
C LYS A 117 -5.91 21.27 -4.41
N PHE A 118 -5.26 22.25 -5.01
CA PHE A 118 -4.85 22.21 -6.42
C PHE A 118 -3.38 21.78 -6.52
N TYR A 119 -3.14 20.66 -7.19
CA TYR A 119 -1.81 20.17 -7.54
C TYR A 119 -1.80 19.75 -9.02
N PRO A 120 -1.82 20.72 -9.99
CA PRO A 120 -1.99 20.40 -11.41
C PRO A 120 -0.83 19.62 -12.02
N ASP A 121 0.38 19.80 -11.47
CA ASP A 121 1.60 19.10 -11.92
C ASP A 121 1.80 17.74 -11.26
N PHE A 122 1.05 17.46 -10.20
CA PHE A 122 1.12 16.18 -9.53
C PHE A 122 0.32 15.12 -10.28
N LYS A 123 1.04 14.10 -10.74
CA LYS A 123 0.45 12.95 -11.44
C LYS A 123 1.11 11.69 -10.94
N THR A 124 0.29 10.73 -10.56
CA THR A 124 0.72 9.37 -10.30
C THR A 124 0.57 8.53 -11.57
N PRO A 125 1.33 7.44 -11.72
CA PRO A 125 1.22 6.58 -12.89
C PRO A 125 -0.20 6.02 -13.07
N ASP A 126 -0.78 6.19 -14.27
CA ASP A 126 -2.15 5.73 -14.53
C ASP A 126 -2.30 4.22 -14.40
N TRP A 127 -1.23 3.45 -14.68
CA TRP A 127 -1.23 2.01 -14.55
C TRP A 127 -1.44 1.54 -13.10
N ALA A 128 -1.03 2.36 -12.11
CA ALA A 128 -1.12 2.03 -10.70
C ALA A 128 -2.49 2.33 -10.07
N LYS A 129 -3.30 3.21 -10.70
CA LYS A 129 -4.61 3.62 -10.15
C LYS A 129 -5.59 2.44 -10.13
N GLY A 130 -5.94 2.00 -8.93
CA GLY A 130 -6.79 0.83 -8.70
C GLY A 130 -6.19 -0.47 -9.26
N ALA A 131 -4.89 -0.57 -9.43
CA ALA A 131 -4.24 -1.81 -9.83
C ALA A 131 -4.25 -2.82 -8.69
N VAL A 132 -4.29 -4.10 -9.03
CA VAL A 132 -4.22 -5.20 -8.07
C VAL A 132 -2.76 -5.55 -7.82
N PHE A 133 -2.27 -5.22 -6.64
CA PHE A 133 -0.93 -5.55 -6.17
C PHE A 133 -0.91 -6.91 -5.48
N TYR A 134 0.25 -7.55 -5.53
CA TYR A 134 0.52 -8.77 -4.79
C TYR A 134 1.89 -8.68 -4.14
N GLN A 135 1.93 -8.65 -2.81
CA GLN A 135 3.17 -8.57 -2.03
C GLN A 135 3.74 -9.96 -1.81
N ILE A 136 5.03 -10.12 -2.12
CA ILE A 136 5.76 -11.39 -1.99
C ILE A 136 6.91 -11.26 -1.02
N PHE A 137 6.90 -12.08 0.03
CA PHE A 137 8.07 -12.35 0.87
C PHE A 137 8.83 -13.52 0.23
N THR A 138 9.91 -13.23 -0.48
CA THR A 138 10.53 -14.11 -1.46
C THR A 138 10.92 -15.46 -0.87
N ASP A 139 11.61 -15.49 0.30
CA ASP A 139 12.05 -16.72 0.97
C ASP A 139 10.92 -17.71 1.28
N ARG A 140 9.67 -17.22 1.37
CA ARG A 140 8.50 -17.99 1.82
C ARG A 140 7.48 -18.28 0.73
N PHE A 141 7.74 -17.86 -0.51
CA PHE A 141 6.76 -18.00 -1.58
C PHE A 141 6.90 -19.30 -2.36
N CYS A 142 8.05 -19.54 -2.97
CA CYS A 142 8.33 -20.77 -3.71
C CYS A 142 9.83 -20.96 -3.93
N ASN A 143 10.37 -22.14 -3.63
CA ASN A 143 11.74 -22.51 -3.99
C ASN A 143 11.74 -23.06 -5.42
N GLY A 144 12.42 -22.37 -6.33
CA GLY A 144 12.53 -22.74 -7.75
C GLY A 144 13.92 -23.27 -8.12
N ASP A 145 14.96 -22.91 -7.37
CA ASP A 145 16.34 -23.30 -7.63
C ASP A 145 17.06 -23.70 -6.32
N PRO A 146 16.94 -24.93 -5.85
CA PRO A 146 17.59 -25.34 -4.60
C PRO A 146 19.14 -25.22 -4.59
N SER A 147 19.76 -24.92 -5.73
CA SER A 147 21.21 -24.73 -5.80
C SER A 147 21.69 -23.38 -5.23
N ASN A 148 20.76 -22.43 -5.07
CA ASN A 148 21.05 -21.13 -4.48
C ASN A 148 20.65 -21.02 -2.99
N ASP A 149 20.05 -22.06 -2.41
CA ASP A 149 19.62 -22.06 -1.01
C ASP A 149 20.75 -21.68 -0.05
N VAL A 150 20.39 -20.94 1.00
CA VAL A 150 21.27 -20.71 2.15
C VAL A 150 21.52 -22.05 2.85
N LEU A 151 22.78 -22.33 3.17
CA LEU A 151 23.19 -23.60 3.77
C LEU A 151 23.22 -23.52 5.30
N ASP A 152 23.12 -24.70 5.93
CA ASP A 152 23.39 -24.82 7.37
C ASP A 152 24.80 -24.35 7.67
N HIS A 153 24.96 -23.43 8.65
CA HIS A 153 26.24 -22.86 9.07
C HIS A 153 27.00 -22.08 7.97
N GLU A 154 26.32 -21.60 6.95
CA GLU A 154 26.97 -20.84 5.89
C GLU A 154 27.65 -19.59 6.42
N TYR A 155 27.02 -18.91 7.36
CA TYR A 155 27.54 -17.77 8.11
C TYR A 155 26.87 -17.66 9.48
N SER A 156 27.25 -16.64 10.27
CA SER A 156 26.63 -16.31 11.55
C SER A 156 26.02 -14.90 11.51
N TYR A 157 24.78 -14.77 11.97
CA TYR A 157 24.10 -13.48 12.13
C TYR A 157 23.43 -13.42 13.51
N VAL A 158 23.55 -12.29 14.21
CA VAL A 158 23.06 -12.06 15.59
C VAL A 158 23.44 -13.20 16.58
N LYS A 159 24.62 -13.79 16.39
CA LYS A 159 25.13 -14.95 17.16
C LYS A 159 24.35 -16.24 16.96
N LEU A 160 23.70 -16.38 15.83
CA LEU A 160 23.04 -17.61 15.36
C LEU A 160 23.69 -18.02 14.05
N HIS A 161 23.85 -19.31 13.81
CA HIS A 161 24.19 -19.82 12.48
C HIS A 161 23.00 -19.70 11.55
N SER A 162 23.25 -19.55 10.25
CA SER A 162 22.26 -19.76 9.24
C SER A 162 21.81 -21.23 9.21
N GLU A 163 20.52 -21.46 9.07
CA GLU A 163 19.93 -22.80 9.01
C GLU A 163 18.93 -22.88 7.86
N GLN A 164 19.00 -23.97 7.08
CA GLN A 164 18.03 -24.27 6.06
C GLN A 164 16.84 -25.03 6.68
N GLU A 165 15.63 -24.47 6.61
CA GLU A 165 14.43 -25.20 6.98
C GLU A 165 14.06 -26.18 5.85
N LYS A 166 14.02 -27.47 6.18
CA LYS A 166 13.77 -28.55 5.20
C LYS A 166 12.31 -28.93 5.08
N ASP A 167 11.51 -28.55 6.06
CA ASP A 167 10.06 -28.72 6.03
C ASP A 167 9.39 -27.41 5.58
N TRP A 168 9.01 -27.36 4.32
CA TRP A 168 8.32 -26.18 3.76
C TRP A 168 7.07 -25.79 4.55
N GLY A 169 6.42 -26.74 5.24
CA GLY A 169 5.25 -26.51 6.07
C GLY A 169 5.53 -26.14 7.52
N ALA A 170 6.80 -26.04 7.94
CA ALA A 170 7.13 -25.67 9.30
C ALA A 170 6.69 -24.23 9.63
N TYR A 171 6.33 -24.00 10.89
CA TYR A 171 6.04 -22.65 11.36
C TYR A 171 7.33 -21.85 11.56
N PRO A 172 7.31 -20.51 11.34
CA PRO A 172 8.44 -19.65 11.67
C PRO A 172 8.86 -19.77 13.14
N HIS A 173 10.15 -19.61 13.40
CA HIS A 173 10.72 -19.64 14.74
C HIS A 173 10.46 -18.31 15.49
N ASN A 174 10.57 -18.32 16.83
CA ASN A 174 10.38 -17.11 17.63
C ASN A 174 11.36 -15.97 17.33
N MET A 175 12.58 -16.33 16.93
CA MET A 175 13.64 -15.43 16.46
C MET A 175 14.03 -15.88 15.06
N ASP A 176 13.20 -15.55 14.09
CA ASP A 176 13.30 -16.08 12.73
C ASP A 176 14.03 -15.10 11.79
N LEU A 177 15.32 -14.93 12.03
CA LEU A 177 16.20 -14.11 11.19
C LEU A 177 17.13 -14.96 10.31
N CYS A 178 17.52 -16.14 10.79
CA CYS A 178 18.54 -17.00 10.21
C CYS A 178 18.01 -18.34 9.68
N HIS A 179 16.69 -18.59 9.71
CA HIS A 179 16.08 -19.78 9.15
C HIS A 179 15.54 -19.46 7.75
N PHE A 180 16.00 -20.21 6.76
CA PHE A 180 15.70 -19.97 5.35
C PHE A 180 14.92 -21.14 4.76
N TYR A 181 13.82 -20.85 4.07
CA TYR A 181 12.99 -21.84 3.41
C TYR A 181 13.36 -22.01 1.93
N GLY A 182 14.23 -21.14 1.41
CA GLY A 182 14.79 -21.26 0.07
C GLY A 182 13.91 -20.70 -1.04
N GLY A 183 12.86 -19.97 -0.75
CA GLY A 183 12.10 -19.27 -1.79
C GLY A 183 12.98 -18.26 -2.52
N ASP A 184 12.82 -18.16 -3.85
CA ASP A 184 13.68 -17.39 -4.73
C ASP A 184 12.96 -16.78 -5.93
N LEU A 185 13.66 -16.00 -6.77
CA LEU A 185 13.09 -15.39 -7.98
C LEU A 185 12.72 -16.42 -9.04
N GLN A 186 13.39 -17.58 -9.10
CA GLN A 186 13.00 -18.67 -9.98
C GLN A 186 11.65 -19.23 -9.56
N GLY A 187 11.43 -19.43 -8.27
CA GLY A 187 10.14 -19.89 -7.75
C GLY A 187 9.02 -18.91 -8.03
N ILE A 188 9.27 -17.60 -7.93
CA ILE A 188 8.29 -16.59 -8.34
C ILE A 188 8.03 -16.69 -9.85
N MET A 189 9.07 -16.83 -10.66
CA MET A 189 8.95 -16.98 -12.12
C MET A 189 8.11 -18.20 -12.49
N ASP A 190 8.30 -19.33 -11.81
CA ASP A 190 7.55 -20.57 -12.03
C ASP A 190 6.06 -20.44 -11.64
N LYS A 191 5.71 -19.46 -10.82
CA LYS A 191 4.35 -19.16 -10.36
C LYS A 191 3.67 -17.98 -11.07
N LEU A 192 4.28 -17.41 -12.09
CA LEU A 192 3.68 -16.27 -12.82
C LEU A 192 2.34 -16.62 -13.47
N ASP A 193 2.14 -17.87 -13.93
CA ASP A 193 0.84 -18.32 -14.46
C ASP A 193 -0.24 -18.31 -13.37
N TYR A 194 0.10 -18.73 -12.16
CA TYR A 194 -0.79 -18.65 -11.00
C TYR A 194 -1.17 -17.20 -10.68
N LEU A 195 -0.19 -16.30 -10.61
CA LEU A 195 -0.40 -14.87 -10.30
C LEU A 195 -1.24 -14.18 -11.38
N GLN A 196 -1.03 -14.53 -12.64
CA GLN A 196 -1.83 -14.02 -13.76
C GLN A 196 -3.28 -14.53 -13.70
N ASP A 197 -3.49 -15.81 -13.37
CA ASP A 197 -4.81 -16.44 -13.22
C ASP A 197 -5.56 -15.89 -11.99
N LEU A 198 -4.86 -15.53 -10.92
CA LEU A 198 -5.41 -14.81 -9.78
C LEU A 198 -5.88 -13.39 -10.18
N GLY A 199 -5.26 -12.82 -11.18
CA GLY A 199 -5.60 -11.47 -11.69
C GLY A 199 -4.67 -10.37 -11.23
N VAL A 200 -3.49 -10.71 -10.69
CA VAL A 200 -2.46 -9.76 -10.25
C VAL A 200 -1.99 -8.89 -11.41
N GLU A 201 -1.76 -7.62 -11.13
CA GLU A 201 -1.27 -6.62 -12.09
C GLU A 201 0.13 -6.10 -11.70
N VAL A 202 0.47 -6.10 -10.41
CA VAL A 202 1.73 -5.57 -9.91
C VAL A 202 2.31 -6.51 -8.86
N LEU A 203 3.57 -6.91 -9.02
CA LEU A 203 4.33 -7.61 -8.00
C LEU A 203 5.07 -6.59 -7.13
N TYR A 204 4.81 -6.60 -5.83
CA TYR A 204 5.65 -5.92 -4.85
C TYR A 204 6.53 -6.97 -4.17
N LEU A 205 7.82 -6.88 -4.41
CA LEU A 205 8.82 -7.78 -3.80
C LEU A 205 9.37 -7.12 -2.54
N ASN A 206 9.27 -7.80 -1.38
CA ASN A 206 10.07 -7.45 -0.21
C ASN A 206 11.55 -7.42 -0.59
N PRO A 207 12.47 -6.83 0.20
CA PRO A 207 13.85 -6.58 -0.24
C PRO A 207 14.50 -7.80 -0.87
N ILE A 208 15.18 -7.61 -2.02
CA ILE A 208 15.84 -8.67 -2.78
C ILE A 208 17.35 -8.46 -2.91
N PHE A 209 17.87 -7.37 -2.38
CA PHE A 209 19.30 -7.05 -2.44
C PHE A 209 20.10 -7.92 -1.49
N VAL A 210 21.43 -8.04 -1.74
CA VAL A 210 22.31 -8.83 -0.88
C VAL A 210 22.12 -8.45 0.57
N SER A 211 21.87 -9.45 1.44
CA SER A 211 21.52 -9.24 2.84
C SER A 211 21.61 -10.53 3.64
N PRO A 212 22.09 -10.51 4.91
CA PRO A 212 22.28 -11.72 5.70
C PRO A 212 21.00 -12.31 6.31
N SER A 213 19.94 -11.53 6.50
CA SER A 213 18.69 -12.06 7.07
C SER A 213 17.72 -12.62 6.01
N ASN A 214 16.76 -13.42 6.45
CA ASN A 214 15.71 -13.93 5.58
C ASN A 214 14.75 -12.82 5.12
N HIS A 215 14.57 -11.76 5.91
CA HIS A 215 13.71 -10.61 5.57
C HIS A 215 14.40 -9.55 4.70
N LYS A 216 15.73 -9.53 4.69
CA LYS A 216 16.60 -8.66 3.88
C LYS A 216 16.43 -7.15 4.04
N TYR A 217 15.92 -6.68 5.20
CA TYR A 217 15.89 -5.25 5.55
C TYR A 217 17.23 -4.73 6.08
N ASP A 218 18.24 -5.56 6.17
CA ASP A 218 19.63 -5.28 6.56
C ASP A 218 20.56 -5.35 5.35
N ILE A 219 20.32 -4.45 4.38
CA ILE A 219 21.00 -4.45 3.08
C ILE A 219 22.52 -4.44 3.22
N GLN A 220 23.17 -5.37 2.55
CA GLN A 220 24.62 -5.52 2.45
C GLN A 220 25.19 -4.85 1.20
N ASP A 221 24.50 -4.94 0.06
CA ASP A 221 24.89 -4.29 -1.18
C ASP A 221 23.64 -3.89 -2.02
N TYR A 222 23.45 -2.59 -2.22
CA TYR A 222 22.31 -2.04 -3.01
C TYR A 222 22.46 -2.20 -4.53
N ASP A 223 23.66 -2.52 -5.00
CA ASP A 223 23.94 -2.64 -6.44
C ASP A 223 23.56 -3.99 -7.02
N TYR A 224 23.30 -5.01 -6.18
CA TYR A 224 23.11 -6.38 -6.63
C TYR A 224 21.96 -7.09 -5.93
N VAL A 225 21.24 -7.89 -6.72
CA VAL A 225 20.30 -8.89 -6.20
C VAL A 225 21.09 -9.96 -5.45
N ASP A 226 20.54 -10.41 -4.33
CA ASP A 226 21.15 -11.47 -3.52
C ASP A 226 21.31 -12.75 -4.35
N PRO A 227 22.51 -13.33 -4.44
CA PRO A 227 22.72 -14.59 -5.15
C PRO A 227 21.86 -15.76 -4.63
N HIS A 228 21.46 -15.74 -3.37
CA HIS A 228 20.53 -16.73 -2.80
C HIS A 228 19.09 -16.56 -3.31
N PHE A 229 18.75 -15.41 -3.90
CA PHE A 229 17.50 -15.23 -4.63
C PHE A 229 17.70 -15.27 -6.16
N GLY A 230 18.95 -15.12 -6.61
CA GLY A 230 19.32 -15.06 -8.01
C GLY A 230 20.03 -16.30 -8.52
N ARG A 231 21.32 -16.13 -8.88
CA ARG A 231 22.15 -17.21 -9.45
C ARG A 231 23.51 -17.27 -8.78
N ILE A 232 23.89 -18.47 -8.32
CA ILE A 232 25.24 -18.77 -7.83
C ILE A 232 25.96 -19.58 -8.92
N VAL A 233 27.00 -19.00 -9.52
CA VAL A 233 27.80 -19.63 -10.58
C VAL A 233 29.21 -20.00 -10.13
N ASP A 234 29.63 -19.50 -8.95
CA ASP A 234 30.90 -19.80 -8.30
C ASP A 234 30.59 -20.10 -6.82
N ASP A 235 30.60 -21.37 -6.44
CA ASP A 235 30.15 -21.89 -5.14
C ASP A 235 31.26 -22.64 -4.38
N GLU A 236 32.45 -22.10 -4.38
CA GLU A 236 33.61 -22.66 -3.67
C GLU A 236 33.73 -22.08 -2.25
N GLY A 237 34.34 -22.83 -1.36
CA GLY A 237 34.65 -22.43 0.02
C GLY A 237 33.95 -23.29 1.07
N ASP A 238 34.36 -23.11 2.31
CA ASP A 238 33.86 -23.85 3.46
C ASP A 238 32.77 -23.05 4.18
N VAL A 239 31.84 -23.75 4.81
CA VAL A 239 30.90 -23.19 5.78
C VAL A 239 31.57 -23.12 7.16
N LEU A 240 30.98 -22.37 8.11
CA LEU A 240 31.45 -22.30 9.47
C LEU A 240 31.35 -23.65 10.16
N VAL A 241 32.35 -23.97 11.00
CA VAL A 241 32.26 -25.15 11.87
C VAL A 241 31.37 -24.84 13.07
N GLU A 242 30.83 -25.87 13.69
CA GLU A 242 29.98 -25.74 14.89
C GLU A 242 30.66 -24.88 15.98
N GLY A 243 29.93 -23.83 16.40
CA GLY A 243 30.39 -22.87 17.43
C GLY A 243 31.36 -21.79 16.96
N ASP A 244 31.76 -21.78 15.68
CA ASP A 244 32.50 -20.68 15.09
C ASP A 244 31.53 -19.59 14.63
N MET A 245 31.63 -18.40 15.19
CA MET A 245 30.79 -17.22 14.87
C MET A 245 31.55 -16.13 14.13
N ASP A 246 32.77 -16.40 13.67
CA ASP A 246 33.60 -15.45 12.96
C ASP A 246 33.41 -15.54 11.47
N ASN A 247 32.65 -14.60 10.90
CA ASN A 247 32.31 -14.60 9.48
C ASN A 247 33.52 -14.45 8.54
N ARG A 248 34.68 -14.12 9.03
CA ARG A 248 35.96 -14.17 8.24
C ARG A 248 36.31 -15.59 7.82
N HIS A 249 35.82 -16.61 8.53
CA HIS A 249 35.98 -18.03 8.22
C HIS A 249 34.83 -18.58 7.33
N ALA A 250 33.79 -17.82 7.08
CA ALA A 250 32.65 -18.19 6.25
C ALA A 250 32.99 -18.09 4.74
N GLY A 251 33.99 -18.89 4.32
CA GLY A 251 34.58 -18.78 2.98
C GLY A 251 33.57 -18.93 1.85
N ARG A 252 32.58 -19.82 2.00
CA ARG A 252 31.53 -20.01 1.01
C ARG A 252 30.57 -18.82 0.94
N TYR A 253 30.09 -18.32 2.08
CA TYR A 253 29.26 -17.12 2.13
C TYR A 253 29.95 -15.91 1.49
N ILE A 254 31.20 -15.63 1.92
CA ILE A 254 32.01 -14.57 1.33
C ILE A 254 32.06 -14.72 -0.19
N ARG A 255 32.34 -15.93 -0.69
CA ARG A 255 32.41 -16.21 -2.12
C ARG A 255 31.07 -15.96 -2.82
N ARG A 256 29.97 -16.41 -2.23
CA ARG A 256 28.63 -16.25 -2.80
C ARG A 256 28.24 -14.78 -2.93
N VAL A 257 28.49 -13.95 -1.91
CA VAL A 257 27.95 -12.57 -1.81
C VAL A 257 28.95 -11.46 -2.16
N THR A 258 30.23 -11.78 -2.40
CA THR A 258 31.23 -10.77 -2.80
C THR A 258 31.80 -11.01 -4.19
N ASN A 259 31.71 -12.23 -4.74
CA ASN A 259 32.25 -12.52 -6.05
C ASN A 259 31.39 -11.87 -7.15
N LYS A 260 32.04 -11.01 -7.96
CA LYS A 260 31.35 -10.27 -9.06
C LYS A 260 30.60 -11.18 -10.03
N LYS A 261 31.10 -12.40 -10.29
CA LYS A 261 30.41 -13.34 -11.20
C LYS A 261 29.04 -13.73 -10.67
N ASN A 262 28.91 -14.01 -9.36
CA ASN A 262 27.63 -14.34 -8.76
C ASN A 262 26.69 -13.14 -8.73
N LEU A 263 27.23 -11.99 -8.36
CA LEU A 263 26.48 -10.74 -8.28
C LEU A 263 25.94 -10.31 -9.65
N GLU A 264 26.77 -10.37 -10.70
CA GLU A 264 26.39 -10.03 -12.07
C GLU A 264 25.40 -11.06 -12.65
N ALA A 265 25.63 -12.35 -12.43
CA ALA A 265 24.70 -13.41 -12.86
C ALA A 265 23.30 -13.26 -12.22
N SER A 266 23.25 -12.83 -10.95
CA SER A 266 21.98 -12.57 -10.25
C SER A 266 21.27 -11.35 -10.82
N ASN A 267 21.99 -10.27 -11.14
CA ASN A 267 21.43 -9.11 -11.81
C ASN A 267 20.94 -9.43 -13.24
N GLU A 268 21.69 -10.21 -14.00
CA GLU A 268 21.28 -10.68 -15.35
C GLU A 268 20.01 -11.53 -15.27
N PHE A 269 19.91 -12.40 -14.28
CA PHE A 269 18.72 -13.20 -14.05
C PHE A 269 17.52 -12.33 -13.66
N PHE A 270 17.73 -11.32 -12.82
CA PHE A 270 16.68 -10.37 -12.45
C PHE A 270 16.15 -9.56 -13.64
N ILE A 271 17.01 -9.18 -14.59
CA ILE A 271 16.58 -8.56 -15.84
C ILE A 271 15.63 -9.49 -16.60
N GLN A 272 15.99 -10.77 -16.75
CA GLN A 272 15.13 -11.77 -17.40
C GLN A 272 13.79 -11.96 -16.65
N PHE A 273 13.83 -11.94 -15.31
CA PHE A 273 12.63 -11.99 -14.48
C PHE A 273 11.69 -10.81 -14.76
N VAL A 274 12.19 -9.59 -14.76
CA VAL A 274 11.38 -8.39 -15.02
C VAL A 274 10.83 -8.41 -16.46
N GLU A 275 11.63 -8.81 -17.46
CA GLU A 275 11.17 -8.95 -18.83
C GLU A 275 10.02 -9.98 -18.96
N GLU A 276 10.10 -11.10 -18.25
CA GLU A 276 9.03 -12.11 -18.26
C GLU A 276 7.76 -11.62 -17.57
N VAL A 277 7.88 -10.90 -16.46
CA VAL A 277 6.74 -10.25 -15.77
C VAL A 277 6.08 -9.24 -16.71
N HIS A 278 6.85 -8.39 -17.36
CA HIS A 278 6.35 -7.39 -18.33
C HIS A 278 5.70 -8.05 -19.55
N ARG A 279 6.28 -9.15 -20.05
CA ARG A 279 5.71 -9.90 -21.19
C ARG A 279 4.30 -10.42 -20.89
N ARG A 280 3.98 -10.66 -19.61
CA ARG A 280 2.66 -11.06 -19.13
C ARG A 280 1.73 -9.88 -18.85
N GLY A 281 2.19 -8.65 -19.06
CA GLY A 281 1.43 -7.41 -18.80
C GLY A 281 1.38 -7.01 -17.33
N MET A 282 2.18 -7.64 -16.47
CA MET A 282 2.33 -7.27 -15.07
C MET A 282 3.49 -6.29 -14.86
N LYS A 283 3.55 -5.68 -13.68
CA LYS A 283 4.54 -4.71 -13.24
C LYS A 283 5.32 -5.24 -12.03
N VAL A 284 6.49 -4.62 -11.74
CA VAL A 284 7.32 -4.95 -10.58
C VAL A 284 7.68 -3.67 -9.84
N ILE A 285 7.49 -3.63 -8.52
CA ILE A 285 8.08 -2.62 -7.65
C ILE A 285 9.00 -3.27 -6.62
N LEU A 286 10.09 -2.57 -6.28
CA LEU A 286 11.09 -3.03 -5.33
C LEU A 286 10.97 -2.31 -3.99
N ASP A 287 11.48 -2.95 -2.95
CA ASP A 287 11.60 -2.37 -1.61
C ASP A 287 12.94 -1.64 -1.45
N GLY A 288 12.86 -0.34 -1.17
CA GLY A 288 14.02 0.55 -0.98
C GLY A 288 14.27 0.84 0.48
N VAL A 289 15.20 0.14 1.08
CA VAL A 289 15.60 0.31 2.48
C VAL A 289 16.72 1.35 2.55
N PHE A 290 16.35 2.63 2.59
CA PHE A 290 17.32 3.73 2.47
C PHE A 290 17.57 4.50 3.79
N ASN A 291 16.79 4.24 4.84
CA ASN A 291 16.99 4.85 6.16
C ASN A 291 18.24 4.31 6.88
N HIS A 292 18.54 3.04 6.71
CA HIS A 292 19.64 2.31 7.33
C HIS A 292 20.17 1.25 6.37
N CYS A 293 21.31 0.66 6.69
CA CYS A 293 21.80 -0.54 6.02
C CYS A 293 22.04 -1.66 7.03
N GLY A 294 22.53 -2.81 6.59
CA GLY A 294 22.95 -3.89 7.48
C GLY A 294 24.35 -3.68 8.03
N SER A 295 24.69 -4.31 9.16
CA SER A 295 26.04 -4.35 9.70
C SER A 295 27.05 -5.06 8.78
N PHE A 296 26.56 -5.96 7.94
CA PHE A 296 27.33 -6.65 6.88
C PHE A 296 27.60 -5.77 5.66
N ASN A 297 26.96 -4.59 5.55
CA ASN A 297 27.09 -3.73 4.38
C ASN A 297 28.55 -3.39 4.08
N LYS A 298 28.95 -3.44 2.80
CA LYS A 298 30.30 -3.15 2.32
C LYS A 298 30.85 -1.78 2.75
N TRP A 299 29.98 -0.82 3.05
CA TRP A 299 30.37 0.51 3.54
C TRP A 299 30.74 0.49 5.02
N MET A 300 30.09 -0.38 5.83
CA MET A 300 30.36 -0.55 7.26
C MET A 300 31.39 -1.66 7.49
N ASP A 301 31.14 -2.84 6.96
CA ASP A 301 31.93 -4.07 7.09
C ASP A 301 32.26 -4.45 8.56
N SER A 302 31.23 -4.42 9.43
CA SER A 302 31.45 -4.79 10.84
C SER A 302 31.77 -6.27 11.02
N GLU A 303 31.38 -7.11 10.07
CA GLU A 303 31.68 -8.54 10.04
C GLU A 303 32.99 -8.87 9.35
N ARG A 304 33.65 -7.87 8.74
CA ARG A 304 34.98 -7.96 8.14
C ARG A 304 35.05 -8.98 6.98
N ILE A 305 33.95 -9.15 6.26
CA ILE A 305 33.87 -10.07 5.11
C ILE A 305 34.43 -9.46 3.82
N TYR A 306 34.53 -8.12 3.77
CA TYR A 306 35.14 -7.39 2.65
C TYR A 306 36.60 -7.04 2.89
N GLU A 307 37.08 -7.16 4.14
CA GLU A 307 38.44 -6.84 4.50
C GLU A 307 39.48 -7.70 3.74
N GLY A 308 40.32 -7.06 2.94
CA GLY A 308 41.32 -7.74 2.12
C GLY A 308 40.82 -8.33 0.80
N GLN A 309 39.52 -8.12 0.43
CA GLN A 309 39.00 -8.46 -0.89
C GLN A 309 39.51 -7.43 -1.93
N GLU A 310 39.94 -7.92 -3.10
CA GLU A 310 40.70 -7.12 -4.10
C GLU A 310 39.88 -5.99 -4.71
N ASP A 311 38.55 -6.14 -4.80
CA ASP A 311 37.64 -5.19 -5.47
C ASP A 311 36.84 -4.31 -4.49
N TYR A 312 37.22 -4.28 -3.21
CA TYR A 312 36.47 -3.55 -2.19
C TYR A 312 37.38 -2.63 -1.35
N GLU A 313 36.87 -1.41 -1.13
CA GLU A 313 37.50 -0.47 -0.20
C GLU A 313 37.24 -0.88 1.27
N PRO A 314 38.10 -0.53 2.21
CA PRO A 314 37.88 -0.81 3.64
C PRO A 314 36.58 -0.17 4.13
N GLY A 315 35.77 -0.90 4.87
CA GLY A 315 34.54 -0.39 5.51
C GLY A 315 34.84 0.66 6.60
N ALA A 316 33.85 1.49 6.89
CA ALA A 316 33.97 2.55 7.88
C ALA A 316 34.20 2.04 9.31
N TYR A 317 33.75 0.83 9.63
CA TYR A 317 34.05 0.16 10.87
C TYR A 317 35.55 -0.22 10.99
N VAL A 318 36.14 -0.65 9.86
CA VAL A 318 37.48 -1.21 9.80
C VAL A 318 38.56 -0.13 9.88
N ASP A 319 38.42 0.97 9.13
CA ASP A 319 39.46 2.01 9.01
C ASP A 319 38.82 3.42 9.08
N GLU A 320 39.48 4.28 9.93
CA GLU A 320 39.15 5.70 10.02
C GLU A 320 39.22 6.43 8.65
N LYS A 321 40.12 5.97 7.77
CA LYS A 321 40.30 6.56 6.44
C LYS A 321 39.42 5.98 5.36
N SER A 322 38.48 5.12 5.71
CA SER A 322 37.50 4.57 4.76
C SER A 322 36.83 5.67 3.94
N PRO A 323 36.66 5.50 2.63
CA PRO A 323 35.88 6.43 1.81
C PRO A 323 34.42 6.51 2.26
N TYR A 324 33.94 5.55 3.03
CA TYR A 324 32.58 5.47 3.57
C TYR A 324 32.44 6.04 4.99
N ARG A 325 33.51 6.62 5.55
CA ARG A 325 33.53 7.15 6.93
C ARG A 325 32.38 8.14 7.20
N SER A 326 32.08 9.02 6.25
CA SER A 326 31.01 10.01 6.37
C SER A 326 29.60 9.44 6.17
N PHE A 327 29.46 8.19 5.70
CA PHE A 327 28.15 7.55 5.52
C PHE A 327 27.47 7.22 6.83
N PHE A 328 28.24 7.21 7.92
CA PHE A 328 27.79 6.87 9.26
C PHE A 328 28.23 7.92 10.26
N LYS A 329 27.44 8.07 11.31
CA LYS A 329 27.76 8.91 12.44
C LYS A 329 28.42 8.05 13.51
N PHE A 330 29.69 8.35 13.84
CA PHE A 330 30.43 7.72 14.93
C PHE A 330 30.49 8.65 16.13
N PHE A 331 30.40 8.09 17.34
CA PHE A 331 30.44 8.85 18.59
C PHE A 331 31.82 8.83 19.25
N SER A 332 32.75 8.03 18.72
CA SER A 332 34.15 7.96 19.19
C SER A 332 35.15 7.83 18.03
N GLU A 333 36.43 8.02 18.32
CA GLU A 333 37.57 7.88 17.38
C GLU A 333 38.37 6.59 17.67
N ASN A 334 37.68 5.49 17.99
CA ASN A 334 38.32 4.24 18.43
C ASN A 334 38.54 3.26 17.27
N TRP A 335 39.42 3.60 16.32
CA TRP A 335 39.85 2.71 15.24
C TRP A 335 41.13 1.93 15.57
N PRO A 336 41.37 0.77 14.93
CA PRO A 336 40.47 0.07 13.98
C PRO A 336 39.29 -0.60 14.68
N TYR A 337 38.27 -0.93 13.90
CA TYR A 337 37.05 -1.65 14.32
C TYR A 337 36.19 -0.87 15.31
N ASN A 338 35.79 0.33 14.90
CA ASN A 338 34.99 1.23 15.72
C ASN A 338 33.52 0.80 15.81
N LYS A 339 33.12 0.38 17.03
CA LYS A 339 31.75 -0.10 17.33
C LYS A 339 30.80 1.00 17.77
N ASP A 340 31.26 2.23 17.93
CA ASP A 340 30.50 3.32 18.54
C ASP A 340 29.86 4.19 17.44
N TYR A 341 28.92 3.63 16.73
CA TYR A 341 28.19 4.28 15.65
C TYR A 341 26.68 4.35 15.91
N ASP A 342 26.01 5.25 15.22
CA ASP A 342 24.57 5.42 15.28
C ASP A 342 23.86 4.25 14.60
N GLY A 343 22.95 3.59 15.31
CA GLY A 343 22.08 2.54 14.80
C GLY A 343 20.61 2.97 14.85
N TRP A 344 19.84 2.58 13.84
CA TRP A 344 18.40 2.85 13.83
C TRP A 344 17.74 2.21 15.06
N TRP A 345 17.06 3.03 15.87
CA TRP A 345 16.53 2.69 17.19
C TRP A 345 17.57 2.07 18.14
N GLY A 346 18.86 2.34 17.94
CA GLY A 346 19.95 1.81 18.76
C GLY A 346 20.39 0.39 18.42
N HIS A 347 19.90 -0.17 17.30
CA HIS A 347 20.33 -1.50 16.84
C HIS A 347 21.67 -1.41 16.10
N ASP A 348 22.69 -2.09 16.61
CA ASP A 348 24.02 -2.17 15.99
C ASP A 348 24.04 -2.98 14.68
N THR A 349 23.03 -3.84 14.47
CA THR A 349 22.83 -4.58 13.22
C THR A 349 22.26 -3.73 12.10
N LEU A 350 21.74 -2.53 12.41
CA LEU A 350 21.06 -1.62 11.47
C LEU A 350 21.70 -0.21 11.53
N PRO A 351 22.97 -0.05 11.05
CA PRO A 351 23.64 1.26 11.02
C PRO A 351 22.80 2.31 10.33
N LYS A 352 22.52 3.43 11.03
CA LYS A 352 21.78 4.56 10.49
C LYS A 352 22.62 5.32 9.47
N LEU A 353 22.05 5.64 8.30
CA LEU A 353 22.74 6.35 7.24
C LEU A 353 22.73 7.87 7.49
N ASN A 354 23.90 8.51 7.38
CA ASN A 354 24.16 9.90 7.74
C ASN A 354 24.15 10.82 6.51
N TYR A 355 22.98 11.08 5.97
CA TYR A 355 22.79 11.86 4.75
C TYR A 355 23.18 13.34 4.91
N GLU A 356 22.88 13.95 6.06
CA GLU A 356 23.13 15.37 6.33
C GLU A 356 24.61 15.74 6.23
N GLU A 357 25.50 14.81 6.58
CA GLU A 357 26.95 15.03 6.57
C GLU A 357 27.67 14.36 5.39
N SER A 358 26.92 13.68 4.49
CA SER A 358 27.50 12.93 3.38
C SER A 358 26.75 13.11 2.06
N GLU A 359 27.13 14.10 1.29
CA GLU A 359 26.58 14.29 -0.06
C GLU A 359 26.90 13.08 -0.98
N SER A 360 28.05 12.45 -0.83
CA SER A 360 28.42 11.26 -1.61
C SER A 360 27.52 10.06 -1.31
N LEU A 361 27.05 9.90 -0.07
CA LEU A 361 26.02 8.92 0.25
C LEU A 361 24.69 9.27 -0.43
N CYS A 362 24.27 10.54 -0.35
CA CYS A 362 23.05 10.99 -0.97
C CYS A 362 23.07 10.73 -2.48
N GLU A 363 24.15 11.12 -3.17
CA GLU A 363 24.32 10.87 -4.60
C GLU A 363 24.31 9.37 -4.94
N TYR A 364 24.93 8.55 -4.08
CA TYR A 364 24.93 7.09 -4.26
C TYR A 364 23.51 6.53 -4.25
N ILE A 365 22.72 6.87 -3.23
CA ILE A 365 21.34 6.36 -3.11
C ILE A 365 20.43 6.92 -4.20
N LEU A 366 20.58 8.18 -4.61
CA LEU A 366 19.86 8.73 -5.76
C LEU A 366 20.17 7.93 -7.04
N ARG A 367 21.45 7.58 -7.26
CA ARG A 367 21.89 6.72 -8.38
C ARG A 367 21.26 5.32 -8.29
N ILE A 368 21.16 4.73 -7.09
CA ILE A 368 20.46 3.45 -6.88
C ILE A 368 18.98 3.59 -7.26
N GLY A 369 18.31 4.66 -6.80
CA GLY A 369 16.93 4.96 -7.17
C GLY A 369 16.71 5.01 -8.68
N GLN A 370 17.64 5.62 -9.43
CA GLN A 370 17.61 5.70 -10.88
C GLN A 370 17.96 4.38 -11.58
N LYS A 371 18.99 3.69 -11.10
CA LYS A 371 19.53 2.45 -11.71
C LYS A 371 18.43 1.41 -11.94
N TRP A 372 17.69 1.07 -10.91
CA TRP A 372 16.72 -0.03 -10.97
C TRP A 372 15.48 0.30 -11.80
N VAL A 373 15.10 1.56 -11.93
CA VAL A 373 13.95 1.97 -12.77
C VAL A 373 14.35 2.26 -14.22
N SER A 374 15.66 2.18 -14.55
CA SER A 374 16.22 2.42 -15.87
C SER A 374 16.57 1.12 -16.59
N PRO A 375 16.73 1.13 -17.92
CA PRO A 375 17.33 0.01 -18.64
C PRO A 375 18.72 -0.34 -18.09
N PRO A 376 19.05 -1.65 -17.97
CA PRO A 376 18.28 -2.79 -18.47
C PRO A 376 17.25 -3.33 -17.47
N TYR A 377 17.21 -2.86 -16.21
CA TYR A 377 16.37 -3.43 -15.16
C TYR A 377 14.90 -3.10 -15.35
N ASN A 378 14.54 -1.85 -15.68
CA ASN A 378 13.18 -1.39 -16.01
C ASN A 378 12.11 -1.69 -14.96
N VAL A 379 12.45 -1.65 -13.67
CA VAL A 379 11.49 -1.82 -12.58
C VAL A 379 10.49 -0.66 -12.60
N ASP A 380 9.23 -0.92 -12.24
CA ASP A 380 8.14 0.05 -12.38
C ASP A 380 7.95 0.97 -11.17
N GLY A 381 8.76 0.83 -10.12
CA GLY A 381 8.70 1.72 -8.98
C GLY A 381 9.37 1.20 -7.71
N TRP A 382 9.23 2.00 -6.68
CA TRP A 382 9.78 1.77 -5.35
C TRP A 382 8.69 1.79 -4.27
N ARG A 383 8.74 0.83 -3.34
CA ARG A 383 8.22 0.99 -1.99
C ARG A 383 9.39 1.43 -1.11
N LEU A 384 9.20 2.42 -0.27
CA LEU A 384 10.25 3.02 0.55
C LEU A 384 10.04 2.64 2.01
N ASP A 385 10.97 1.88 2.55
CA ASP A 385 10.97 1.40 3.92
C ASP A 385 11.16 2.55 4.91
N VAL A 386 10.34 2.61 5.97
CA VAL A 386 10.35 3.62 7.04
C VAL A 386 10.70 5.03 6.55
N ALA A 387 10.05 5.44 5.47
CA ALA A 387 10.44 6.62 4.70
C ALA A 387 10.43 7.92 5.52
N ALA A 388 9.54 8.04 6.51
CA ALA A 388 9.48 9.21 7.39
C ALA A 388 10.67 9.31 8.36
N ASP A 389 11.38 8.20 8.61
CA ASP A 389 12.53 8.16 9.54
C ASP A 389 13.86 8.50 8.86
N LEU A 390 13.91 8.59 7.52
CA LEU A 390 15.15 8.85 6.79
C LEU A 390 15.76 10.21 7.17
N GLY A 391 17.07 10.22 7.40
CA GLY A 391 17.82 11.38 7.86
C GLY A 391 17.73 11.57 9.38
N HIS A 392 18.25 12.70 9.87
CA HIS A 392 18.28 13.03 11.30
C HIS A 392 17.42 14.28 11.61
N SER A 393 16.82 14.91 10.61
CA SER A 393 15.92 16.04 10.76
C SER A 393 14.73 15.97 9.80
N PRO A 394 13.53 16.46 10.21
CA PRO A 394 12.37 16.51 9.32
C PRO A 394 12.63 17.34 8.05
N GLU A 395 13.37 18.43 8.17
CA GLU A 395 13.70 19.32 7.04
C GLU A 395 14.56 18.60 6.00
N TYR A 396 15.53 17.79 6.45
CA TYR A 396 16.35 17.00 5.53
C TYR A 396 15.57 15.85 4.92
N ASN A 397 14.69 15.20 5.68
CA ASN A 397 13.80 14.16 5.17
C ASN A 397 13.03 14.65 3.94
N HIS A 398 12.33 15.78 4.06
CA HIS A 398 11.61 16.40 2.93
C HIS A 398 12.55 16.77 1.77
N LEU A 399 13.72 17.34 2.06
CA LEU A 399 14.70 17.69 1.03
C LEU A 399 15.18 16.46 0.26
N PHE A 400 15.48 15.37 0.96
CA PHE A 400 15.93 14.11 0.35
C PHE A 400 14.85 13.52 -0.57
N TRP A 401 13.59 13.44 -0.11
CA TRP A 401 12.53 12.85 -0.91
C TRP A 401 12.19 13.66 -2.16
N LYS A 402 12.32 14.99 -2.11
CA LYS A 402 12.23 15.85 -3.32
C LYS A 402 13.33 15.52 -4.32
N ARG A 403 14.57 15.36 -3.84
CA ARG A 403 15.70 14.96 -4.69
C ARG A 403 15.50 13.55 -5.26
N PHE A 404 15.07 12.61 -4.43
CA PHE A 404 14.80 11.23 -4.83
C PHE A 404 13.70 11.16 -5.91
N ARG A 405 12.55 11.83 -5.68
CA ARG A 405 11.50 11.92 -6.68
C ARG A 405 12.03 12.47 -8.00
N LYS A 406 12.74 13.58 -7.95
CA LYS A 406 13.32 14.18 -9.15
C LYS A 406 14.20 13.18 -9.90
N ALA A 407 15.13 12.53 -9.21
CA ALA A 407 16.04 11.55 -9.80
C ALA A 407 15.29 10.37 -10.44
N VAL A 408 14.35 9.77 -9.70
CA VAL A 408 13.56 8.62 -10.19
C VAL A 408 12.68 9.02 -11.38
N LYS A 409 11.96 10.14 -11.30
CA LYS A 409 11.05 10.58 -12.39
C LYS A 409 11.79 11.07 -13.64
N GLU A 410 13.01 11.59 -13.51
CA GLU A 410 13.88 11.88 -14.65
C GLU A 410 14.33 10.60 -15.36
N ALA A 411 14.60 9.53 -14.63
CA ALA A 411 14.97 8.23 -15.17
C ALA A 411 13.77 7.48 -15.78
N ASN A 412 12.64 7.47 -15.06
CA ASN A 412 11.38 6.85 -15.49
C ASN A 412 10.18 7.65 -14.96
N PRO A 413 9.57 8.52 -15.78
CA PRO A 413 8.43 9.34 -15.34
C PRO A 413 7.19 8.52 -14.92
N ASN A 414 7.11 7.25 -15.33
CA ASN A 414 6.03 6.33 -14.96
C ASN A 414 6.37 5.42 -13.78
N ALA A 415 7.52 5.59 -13.13
CA ALA A 415 7.83 4.83 -11.92
C ALA A 415 6.96 5.31 -10.74
N LEU A 416 6.39 4.37 -9.99
CA LEU A 416 5.66 4.65 -8.75
C LEU A 416 6.63 4.87 -7.59
N ILE A 417 6.34 5.86 -6.74
CA ILE A 417 7.06 6.11 -5.47
C ILE A 417 6.05 5.99 -4.34
N LEU A 418 6.06 4.84 -3.68
CA LEU A 418 5.15 4.49 -2.61
C LEU A 418 5.92 4.38 -1.30
N ALA A 419 5.50 5.07 -0.25
CA ALA A 419 6.21 5.08 1.03
C ALA A 419 5.51 4.28 2.12
N GLU A 420 6.29 3.64 2.98
CA GLU A 420 5.78 3.23 4.27
C GLU A 420 5.79 4.42 5.22
N ASN A 421 4.63 4.69 5.83
CA ASN A 421 4.45 5.75 6.81
C ASN A 421 3.33 5.41 7.79
N TYR A 422 3.59 5.56 9.09
CA TYR A 422 2.65 5.29 10.18
C TYR A 422 1.95 6.55 10.72
N THR A 423 2.14 7.68 10.07
CA THR A 423 1.59 8.98 10.49
C THR A 423 0.81 9.65 9.37
N ASP A 424 0.26 10.85 9.59
CA ASP A 424 -0.40 11.64 8.55
C ASP A 424 0.56 11.93 7.38
N PRO A 425 0.30 11.40 6.16
CA PRO A 425 1.23 11.52 5.03
C PRO A 425 1.11 12.86 4.28
N ALA A 426 0.16 13.73 4.64
CA ALA A 426 -0.24 14.86 3.81
C ALA A 426 0.89 15.81 3.42
N SER A 427 1.92 16.00 4.28
CA SER A 427 3.05 16.88 3.99
C SER A 427 3.99 16.33 2.89
N TRP A 428 4.02 15.02 2.68
CA TRP A 428 4.82 14.37 1.63
C TRP A 428 4.03 14.14 0.34
N LEU A 429 2.70 14.34 0.36
CA LEU A 429 1.80 14.11 -0.79
C LEU A 429 1.40 15.41 -1.49
N GLU A 430 2.28 16.42 -1.46
CA GLU A 430 2.05 17.73 -2.10
C GLU A 430 2.50 17.77 -3.58
N GLY A 431 3.00 16.64 -4.11
CA GLY A 431 3.29 16.46 -5.53
C GLY A 431 4.78 16.44 -5.90
N ASP A 432 5.67 16.72 -4.96
CA ASP A 432 7.11 16.81 -5.19
C ASP A 432 7.96 15.78 -4.40
N GLU A 433 7.29 14.87 -3.63
CA GLU A 433 7.94 13.83 -2.85
C GLU A 433 7.36 12.45 -3.20
N TRP A 434 6.53 11.83 -2.33
CA TRP A 434 5.96 10.52 -2.61
C TRP A 434 4.72 10.63 -3.52
N ASP A 435 4.45 9.57 -4.29
CA ASP A 435 3.18 9.45 -5.02
C ASP A 435 2.04 9.04 -4.07
N THR A 436 2.33 8.15 -3.12
CA THR A 436 1.34 7.57 -2.20
C THR A 436 2.03 6.82 -1.05
N VAL A 437 1.21 6.17 -0.22
CA VAL A 437 1.67 5.38 0.93
C VAL A 437 1.01 4.00 1.00
N MET A 438 1.58 3.10 1.80
CA MET A 438 0.89 1.94 2.35
C MET A 438 -0.27 2.46 3.21
N ASN A 439 -1.50 2.07 2.87
CA ASN A 439 -2.71 2.75 3.36
C ASN A 439 -3.19 2.21 4.71
N TYR A 440 -2.38 2.42 5.74
CA TYR A 440 -2.71 1.94 7.09
C TYR A 440 -3.91 2.70 7.68
N GLU A 441 -3.85 4.03 7.71
CA GLU A 441 -4.84 4.85 8.41
C GLU A 441 -6.16 5.00 7.64
N ALA A 442 -6.11 5.14 6.31
CA ALA A 442 -7.32 5.32 5.49
C ALA A 442 -7.87 4.01 4.91
N PHE A 443 -7.39 2.84 5.37
CA PHE A 443 -7.91 1.54 4.98
C PHE A 443 -7.72 0.47 6.05
N MET A 444 -6.48 -0.02 6.32
CA MET A 444 -6.22 -1.20 7.13
C MET A 444 -6.79 -1.06 8.55
N GLU A 445 -6.46 0.03 9.23
CA GLU A 445 -6.83 0.23 10.64
C GLU A 445 -8.33 0.34 10.86
N PRO A 446 -9.09 1.21 10.17
CA PRO A 446 -10.53 1.29 10.41
C PRO A 446 -11.26 -0.01 10.06
N ILE A 447 -10.81 -0.72 9.01
CA ILE A 447 -11.43 -2.00 8.60
C ILE A 447 -11.16 -3.08 9.64
N THR A 448 -9.92 -3.22 10.11
CA THR A 448 -9.60 -4.26 11.10
C THR A 448 -10.34 -4.03 12.41
N TRP A 449 -10.42 -2.78 12.88
CA TRP A 449 -11.19 -2.43 14.07
C TRP A 449 -12.68 -2.72 13.93
N PHE A 450 -13.27 -2.29 12.80
CA PHE A 450 -14.71 -2.47 12.56
C PHE A 450 -15.10 -3.95 12.42
N LEU A 451 -14.31 -4.74 11.68
CA LEU A 451 -14.66 -6.13 11.39
C LEU A 451 -14.24 -7.11 12.51
N THR A 452 -13.15 -6.83 13.22
CA THR A 452 -12.57 -7.80 14.16
C THR A 452 -12.47 -7.30 15.61
N GLY A 453 -12.44 -6.00 15.82
CA GLY A 453 -12.15 -5.38 17.12
C GLY A 453 -10.70 -5.59 17.58
N VAL A 454 -9.81 -6.11 16.72
CA VAL A 454 -8.41 -6.41 17.03
C VAL A 454 -7.49 -5.48 16.25
N GLU A 455 -6.44 -4.99 16.89
CA GLU A 455 -5.41 -4.14 16.32
C GLU A 455 -4.57 -4.91 15.28
N LYS A 456 -3.97 -4.20 14.31
CA LYS A 456 -3.23 -4.79 13.19
C LYS A 456 -2.08 -5.75 13.55
N HIS A 457 -1.45 -5.59 14.72
CA HIS A 457 -0.45 -6.53 15.25
C HIS A 457 -1.03 -7.62 16.14
N SER A 458 -2.34 -7.61 16.42
CA SER A 458 -3.00 -8.44 17.43
C SER A 458 -2.49 -8.19 18.85
N ASP A 459 -2.06 -6.97 19.16
CA ASP A 459 -1.57 -6.58 20.47
C ASP A 459 -2.68 -5.98 21.37
N GLU A 460 -3.74 -5.46 20.76
CA GLU A 460 -4.87 -4.84 21.47
C GLU A 460 -6.22 -5.31 20.92
N ARG A 461 -7.22 -5.39 21.80
CA ARG A 461 -8.63 -5.60 21.44
C ARG A 461 -9.49 -4.47 22.00
N ARG A 462 -10.37 -3.94 21.17
CA ARG A 462 -11.32 -2.87 21.48
C ARG A 462 -12.72 -3.25 21.03
N ASP A 463 -13.52 -3.79 21.97
CA ASP A 463 -14.90 -4.19 21.69
C ASP A 463 -15.82 -2.98 21.39
N ASP A 464 -15.45 -1.79 21.82
CA ASP A 464 -16.16 -0.53 21.53
C ASP A 464 -15.97 -0.04 20.10
N LEU A 465 -14.95 -0.53 19.38
CA LEU A 465 -14.69 -0.24 17.97
C LEU A 465 -15.31 -1.31 17.04
N LEU A 466 -15.46 -2.54 17.54
CA LEU A 466 -16.07 -3.63 16.78
C LEU A 466 -17.52 -3.26 16.40
N CYS A 467 -17.85 -3.36 15.11
CA CYS A 467 -19.16 -3.03 14.56
C CYS A 467 -19.61 -1.56 14.73
N ASN A 468 -18.73 -0.67 15.21
CA ASN A 468 -19.07 0.72 15.47
C ASN A 468 -18.98 1.59 14.20
N PRO A 469 -20.12 1.98 13.59
CA PRO A 469 -20.11 2.71 12.33
C PRO A 469 -19.64 4.16 12.48
N GLU A 470 -19.87 4.79 13.64
CA GLU A 470 -19.49 6.20 13.86
C GLU A 470 -17.97 6.34 13.91
N THR A 471 -17.28 5.45 14.63
CA THR A 471 -15.82 5.44 14.69
C THR A 471 -15.21 5.08 13.36
N PHE A 472 -15.78 4.12 12.63
CA PHE A 472 -15.35 3.74 11.30
C PHE A 472 -15.47 4.90 10.31
N GLU A 473 -16.67 5.51 10.20
CA GLU A 473 -16.90 6.62 9.26
C GLU A 473 -16.06 7.84 9.64
N GLY A 474 -15.93 8.13 10.94
CA GLY A 474 -15.11 9.23 11.44
C GLY A 474 -13.64 9.08 11.06
N ALA A 475 -13.05 7.91 11.30
CA ALA A 475 -11.66 7.60 10.95
C ALA A 475 -11.46 7.63 9.42
N MET A 476 -12.29 6.89 8.66
CA MET A 476 -12.17 6.85 7.20
C MET A 476 -12.31 8.22 6.56
N SER A 477 -13.32 9.01 6.94
CA SER A 477 -13.51 10.34 6.36
C SER A 477 -12.36 11.30 6.71
N HIS A 478 -11.80 11.18 7.91
CA HIS A 478 -10.63 11.96 8.31
C HIS A 478 -9.40 11.60 7.49
N HIS A 479 -8.99 10.33 7.52
CA HIS A 479 -7.75 9.89 6.90
C HIS A 479 -7.81 9.95 5.37
N MET A 480 -8.93 9.56 4.73
CA MET A 480 -9.09 9.71 3.27
C MET A 480 -9.01 11.19 2.84
N SER A 481 -9.46 12.13 3.66
CA SER A 481 -9.38 13.57 3.34
C SER A 481 -7.95 14.11 3.30
N ARG A 482 -6.96 13.36 3.84
CA ARG A 482 -5.53 13.73 3.80
C ARG A 482 -4.88 13.47 2.44
N PHE A 483 -5.55 12.73 1.56
CA PHE A 483 -5.12 12.44 0.21
C PHE A 483 -5.80 13.35 -0.82
N GLU A 484 -5.10 13.60 -1.92
CA GLU A 484 -5.71 14.02 -3.18
C GLU A 484 -6.06 12.79 -4.02
N TYR A 485 -6.89 12.98 -5.05
CA TYR A 485 -7.35 11.87 -5.92
C TYR A 485 -6.18 11.02 -6.45
N ASP A 486 -5.15 11.66 -6.99
CA ASP A 486 -4.02 10.96 -7.60
C ASP A 486 -3.28 10.07 -6.60
N SER A 487 -3.09 10.51 -5.36
CA SER A 487 -2.48 9.70 -4.30
C SER A 487 -3.40 8.62 -3.76
N LEU A 488 -4.68 8.94 -3.54
CA LEU A 488 -5.63 8.00 -2.93
C LEU A 488 -5.85 6.76 -3.79
N TYR A 489 -5.96 6.93 -5.11
CA TYR A 489 -6.29 5.82 -6.01
C TYR A 489 -5.10 4.91 -6.35
N VAL A 490 -3.91 5.25 -5.91
CA VAL A 490 -2.72 4.38 -5.93
C VAL A 490 -2.27 3.96 -4.53
N ALA A 491 -2.98 4.38 -3.46
CA ALA A 491 -2.68 4.00 -2.08
C ALA A 491 -2.87 2.48 -1.89
N MET A 492 -1.91 1.84 -1.24
CA MET A 492 -1.84 0.39 -1.12
C MET A 492 -2.82 -0.11 -0.04
N ASN A 493 -3.97 -0.62 -0.47
CA ASN A 493 -5.02 -1.13 0.42
C ASN A 493 -4.73 -2.58 0.81
N GLU A 494 -4.08 -2.77 1.95
CA GLU A 494 -3.71 -4.07 2.50
C GLU A 494 -4.65 -4.51 3.62
N LEU A 495 -4.89 -5.81 3.72
CA LEU A 495 -5.48 -6.44 4.90
C LEU A 495 -4.39 -7.02 5.81
N SER A 496 -3.34 -7.56 5.22
CA SER A 496 -2.16 -8.11 5.87
C SER A 496 -0.91 -7.64 5.15
N ASN A 497 0.24 -7.67 5.83
CA ASN A 497 1.57 -7.54 5.23
C ASN A 497 2.63 -8.27 6.08
N HIS A 498 3.90 -8.10 5.76
CA HIS A 498 5.01 -8.82 6.38
C HIS A 498 5.33 -8.40 7.83
N ASP A 499 4.74 -7.31 8.33
CA ASP A 499 4.93 -6.81 9.71
C ASP A 499 3.71 -7.08 10.60
N HIS A 500 2.50 -7.09 10.01
CA HIS A 500 1.25 -7.18 10.75
C HIS A 500 0.74 -8.62 10.80
N SER A 501 -0.08 -8.94 11.80
CA SER A 501 -0.75 -10.22 11.84
C SER A 501 -1.63 -10.42 10.61
N ARG A 502 -1.81 -11.68 10.16
CA ARG A 502 -2.72 -12.00 9.06
C ARG A 502 -4.14 -11.60 9.42
N PHE A 503 -4.87 -10.99 8.49
CA PHE A 503 -6.24 -10.56 8.75
C PHE A 503 -7.13 -11.73 9.16
N LEU A 504 -6.94 -12.89 8.51
CA LEU A 504 -7.69 -14.09 8.86
C LEU A 504 -7.47 -14.51 10.33
N THR A 505 -6.25 -14.38 10.85
CA THR A 505 -5.96 -14.59 12.28
C THR A 505 -6.70 -13.59 13.16
N ARG A 506 -6.70 -12.29 12.81
CA ARG A 506 -7.43 -11.26 13.58
C ARG A 506 -8.92 -11.54 13.70
N THR A 507 -9.52 -12.27 12.74
CA THR A 507 -10.94 -12.65 12.80
C THR A 507 -11.29 -13.53 14.00
N ASN A 508 -10.32 -14.21 14.62
CA ASN A 508 -10.55 -14.99 15.84
C ASN A 508 -10.79 -14.14 17.10
N GLY A 509 -10.60 -12.82 16.98
CA GLY A 509 -10.84 -11.86 18.08
C GLY A 509 -9.85 -11.97 19.24
N GLN A 510 -8.72 -12.64 19.07
CA GLN A 510 -7.74 -12.84 20.15
C GLN A 510 -6.54 -11.91 20.01
N VAL A 511 -5.98 -11.56 21.17
CA VAL A 511 -4.70 -10.86 21.30
C VAL A 511 -3.61 -11.88 21.55
N GLY A 512 -2.48 -11.77 20.87
CA GLY A 512 -1.34 -12.66 21.06
C GLY A 512 -0.24 -12.53 20.02
N ARG A 513 0.88 -13.18 20.33
CA ARG A 513 2.05 -13.33 19.47
C ARG A 513 2.52 -14.78 19.54
N ILE A 514 3.37 -15.21 18.60
CA ILE A 514 3.92 -16.56 18.58
C ILE A 514 4.58 -16.93 19.92
N GLN A 515 5.29 -15.98 20.55
CA GLN A 515 5.97 -16.19 21.84
C GLN A 515 4.99 -16.41 23.01
N SER A 516 3.80 -15.83 22.95
CA SER A 516 2.83 -15.88 24.06
C SER A 516 1.76 -16.96 23.88
N LYS A 517 1.39 -17.28 22.63
CA LYS A 517 0.26 -18.17 22.29
C LYS A 517 0.69 -19.42 21.51
N GLY A 518 1.86 -19.38 20.88
CA GLY A 518 2.29 -20.39 19.92
C GLY A 518 1.66 -20.21 18.53
N ALA A 519 2.33 -20.69 17.49
CA ALA A 519 1.93 -20.50 16.09
C ALA A 519 0.54 -21.11 15.79
N LYS A 520 0.22 -22.29 16.35
CA LYS A 520 -1.05 -22.98 16.09
C LYS A 520 -2.28 -22.17 16.52
N ALA A 521 -2.18 -21.38 17.61
CA ALA A 521 -3.29 -20.58 18.10
C ALA A 521 -3.75 -19.49 17.12
N ALA A 522 -2.90 -19.11 16.16
CA ALA A 522 -3.26 -18.17 15.11
C ALA A 522 -4.33 -18.72 14.13
N GLU A 523 -4.50 -20.04 14.08
CA GLU A 523 -5.45 -20.73 13.20
C GLU A 523 -6.75 -21.13 13.91
N GLU A 524 -6.79 -20.99 15.25
CA GLU A 524 -7.92 -21.45 16.06
C GLU A 524 -8.98 -20.34 16.15
N GLY A 525 -10.24 -20.70 15.86
CA GLY A 525 -11.38 -19.78 15.97
C GLY A 525 -11.44 -18.69 14.91
N ILE A 526 -10.80 -18.88 13.77
CA ILE A 526 -10.86 -17.98 12.61
C ILE A 526 -12.26 -17.98 11.97
N HIS A 527 -12.60 -16.88 11.29
CA HIS A 527 -13.89 -16.70 10.63
C HIS A 527 -13.70 -16.28 9.16
N ASP A 528 -13.78 -17.26 8.26
CA ASP A 528 -13.66 -17.03 6.79
C ASP A 528 -14.70 -16.05 6.26
N ALA A 529 -15.89 -15.99 6.85
CA ALA A 529 -16.92 -15.04 6.43
C ALA A 529 -16.47 -13.58 6.64
N VAL A 530 -15.85 -13.28 7.79
CA VAL A 530 -15.31 -11.94 8.10
C VAL A 530 -14.14 -11.61 7.16
N MET A 531 -13.28 -12.60 6.84
CA MET A 531 -12.24 -12.41 5.81
C MET A 531 -12.86 -12.06 4.46
N ARG A 532 -13.94 -12.74 4.04
CA ARG A 532 -14.62 -12.44 2.78
C ARG A 532 -15.29 -11.05 2.78
N GLU A 533 -15.83 -10.58 3.93
CA GLU A 533 -16.29 -9.18 4.06
C GLU A 533 -15.16 -8.19 3.82
N ALA A 534 -14.00 -8.42 4.45
CA ALA A 534 -12.82 -7.59 4.28
C ALA A 534 -12.32 -7.56 2.83
N VAL A 535 -12.30 -8.71 2.15
CA VAL A 535 -11.89 -8.83 0.74
C VAL A 535 -12.86 -8.06 -0.18
N ILE A 536 -14.18 -8.13 0.06
CA ILE A 536 -15.15 -7.28 -0.68
C ILE A 536 -14.83 -5.81 -0.47
N MET A 537 -14.57 -5.38 0.77
CA MET A 537 -14.19 -4.00 1.05
C MET A 537 -12.88 -3.65 0.34
N GLN A 538 -11.85 -4.50 0.40
CA GLN A 538 -10.55 -4.29 -0.25
C GLN A 538 -10.70 -4.07 -1.77
N MET A 539 -11.50 -4.89 -2.43
CA MET A 539 -11.69 -4.84 -3.88
C MET A 539 -12.68 -3.74 -4.34
N THR A 540 -13.35 -3.07 -3.42
CA THR A 540 -14.35 -2.04 -3.77
C THR A 540 -14.09 -0.67 -3.12
N TRP A 541 -13.12 -0.55 -2.19
CA TRP A 541 -12.73 0.72 -1.58
C TRP A 541 -11.81 1.53 -2.53
N PRO A 542 -11.80 2.89 -2.46
CA PRO A 542 -10.82 3.69 -3.22
C PRO A 542 -9.38 3.34 -2.85
N GLY A 543 -8.53 3.09 -3.84
CA GLY A 543 -7.13 2.71 -3.67
C GLY A 543 -6.72 1.56 -4.57
N ALA A 544 -5.52 1.05 -4.38
CA ALA A 544 -4.96 -0.09 -5.08
C ALA A 544 -5.03 -1.34 -4.17
N PRO A 545 -5.95 -2.28 -4.42
CA PRO A 545 -6.06 -3.50 -3.62
C PRO A 545 -4.74 -4.26 -3.62
N THR A 546 -4.25 -4.63 -2.46
CA THR A 546 -2.96 -5.32 -2.29
C THR A 546 -3.14 -6.59 -1.50
N VAL A 547 -2.92 -7.73 -2.14
CA VAL A 547 -2.97 -9.06 -1.50
C VAL A 547 -1.58 -9.41 -0.98
N TYR A 548 -1.44 -9.68 0.30
CA TYR A 548 -0.23 -10.27 0.85
C TYR A 548 -0.23 -11.77 0.56
N TYR A 549 0.86 -12.29 -0.02
CA TYR A 549 0.92 -13.69 -0.46
C TYR A 549 0.36 -14.65 0.60
N GLY A 550 -0.52 -15.54 0.17
CA GLY A 550 -1.14 -16.54 1.05
C GLY A 550 -2.44 -16.11 1.72
N ASP A 551 -2.82 -14.82 1.76
CA ASP A 551 -4.14 -14.40 2.25
C ASP A 551 -5.25 -15.05 1.43
N GLU A 552 -5.07 -15.13 0.11
CA GLU A 552 -6.00 -15.80 -0.80
C GLU A 552 -6.02 -17.31 -0.64
N ALA A 553 -4.99 -17.88 -0.03
CA ALA A 553 -4.85 -19.33 0.23
C ALA A 553 -5.27 -19.72 1.66
N GLY A 554 -5.72 -18.76 2.49
CA GLY A 554 -6.15 -19.01 3.86
C GLY A 554 -5.00 -19.10 4.87
N VAL A 555 -3.85 -18.52 4.58
CA VAL A 555 -2.70 -18.51 5.51
C VAL A 555 -3.00 -17.64 6.71
N CYS A 556 -2.76 -18.19 7.90
CA CYS A 556 -2.83 -17.52 9.20
C CYS A 556 -1.44 -17.14 9.70
N GLY A 557 -1.37 -16.31 10.74
CA GLY A 557 -0.13 -15.96 11.45
C GLY A 557 -0.32 -14.72 12.32
N TRP A 558 0.27 -14.76 13.51
CA TRP A 558 0.43 -13.58 14.37
C TRP A 558 1.33 -12.55 13.65
N THR A 559 1.56 -11.39 14.24
CA THR A 559 2.55 -10.43 13.72
C THR A 559 3.92 -11.11 13.51
N ASP A 560 4.82 -10.47 12.79
CA ASP A 560 6.14 -11.02 12.49
C ASP A 560 6.82 -11.68 13.72
N PRO A 561 7.51 -12.78 13.50
CA PRO A 561 7.77 -13.47 12.23
C PRO A 561 6.67 -14.45 11.79
N ASP A 562 5.64 -14.73 12.58
CA ASP A 562 4.66 -15.79 12.33
C ASP A 562 3.76 -15.52 11.10
N ASN A 563 3.54 -14.26 10.72
CA ASN A 563 2.82 -13.89 9.50
C ASN A 563 3.57 -14.29 8.20
N ARG A 564 4.89 -14.58 8.31
CA ARG A 564 5.79 -14.92 7.20
C ARG A 564 5.87 -16.44 6.98
N ARG A 565 4.75 -17.13 7.15
CA ARG A 565 4.64 -18.56 6.85
C ARG A 565 4.75 -18.80 5.36
N THR A 566 5.19 -20.00 4.98
CA THR A 566 5.31 -20.39 3.57
C THR A 566 3.97 -20.44 2.86
N TYR A 567 3.99 -20.18 1.56
CA TYR A 567 2.80 -20.40 0.73
C TYR A 567 2.45 -21.90 0.65
N PRO A 568 1.20 -22.28 0.92
CA PRO A 568 0.80 -23.71 1.03
C PRO A 568 0.51 -24.35 -0.33
N TRP A 569 1.49 -24.44 -1.22
CA TRP A 569 1.32 -24.96 -2.57
C TRP A 569 0.70 -26.36 -2.56
N GLY A 570 -0.45 -26.51 -3.26
CA GLY A 570 -1.22 -27.77 -3.33
C GLY A 570 -2.14 -28.02 -2.13
N HIS A 571 -2.12 -27.14 -1.13
CA HIS A 571 -2.93 -27.22 0.10
C HIS A 571 -3.72 -25.91 0.37
N GLU A 572 -3.90 -25.08 -0.69
CA GLU A 572 -4.60 -23.81 -0.60
C GLU A 572 -6.07 -24.01 -0.15
N ASP A 573 -6.61 -23.09 0.61
CA ASP A 573 -8.06 -22.98 0.77
C ASP A 573 -8.69 -22.62 -0.58
N LYS A 574 -9.27 -23.61 -1.24
CA LYS A 574 -9.82 -23.46 -2.58
C LYS A 574 -11.05 -22.53 -2.61
N GLN A 575 -11.80 -22.44 -1.51
CA GLN A 575 -12.96 -21.56 -1.42
C GLN A 575 -12.49 -20.10 -1.31
N MET A 576 -11.52 -19.83 -0.44
CA MET A 576 -10.95 -18.51 -0.27
C MET A 576 -10.24 -18.02 -1.55
N LEU A 577 -9.46 -18.91 -2.18
CA LEU A 577 -8.80 -18.62 -3.46
C LEU A 577 -9.80 -18.28 -4.58
N GLN A 578 -10.86 -19.07 -4.72
CA GLN A 578 -11.87 -18.81 -5.73
C GLN A 578 -12.62 -17.50 -5.44
N PHE A 579 -12.85 -17.19 -4.17
CA PHE A 579 -13.48 -15.94 -3.76
C PHE A 579 -12.64 -14.71 -4.14
N HIS A 580 -11.33 -14.74 -3.85
CA HIS A 580 -10.39 -13.68 -4.26
C HIS A 580 -10.38 -13.49 -5.77
N LYS A 581 -10.31 -14.57 -6.55
CA LYS A 581 -10.36 -14.50 -8.02
C LYS A 581 -11.63 -13.80 -8.53
N GLU A 582 -12.80 -14.10 -7.96
CA GLU A 582 -14.05 -13.47 -8.38
C GLU A 582 -14.11 -12.00 -7.97
N ALA A 583 -13.68 -11.66 -6.75
CA ALA A 583 -13.66 -10.27 -6.27
C ALA A 583 -12.67 -9.41 -7.09
N ILE A 584 -11.48 -9.94 -7.39
CA ILE A 584 -10.49 -9.29 -8.27
C ILE A 584 -11.06 -9.12 -9.69
N ARG A 585 -11.70 -10.13 -10.25
CA ARG A 585 -12.32 -10.06 -11.59
C ARG A 585 -13.37 -8.95 -11.67
N ILE A 586 -14.23 -8.81 -10.65
CA ILE A 586 -15.23 -7.76 -10.58
C ILE A 586 -14.56 -6.39 -10.51
N HIS A 587 -13.58 -6.20 -9.61
CA HIS A 587 -12.81 -4.98 -9.49
C HIS A 587 -12.19 -4.56 -10.84
N LYS A 588 -11.47 -5.46 -11.49
CA LYS A 588 -10.77 -5.19 -12.77
C LYS A 588 -11.72 -4.90 -13.93
N SER A 589 -12.94 -5.40 -13.89
CA SER A 589 -13.93 -5.21 -14.97
C SER A 589 -14.64 -3.86 -14.91
N SER A 590 -14.39 -3.02 -13.89
CA SER A 590 -15.13 -1.78 -13.64
C SER A 590 -14.23 -0.56 -13.48
N THR A 591 -14.48 0.47 -14.27
CA THR A 591 -13.84 1.77 -14.09
C THR A 591 -14.31 2.46 -12.81
N ALA A 592 -15.58 2.29 -12.45
CA ALA A 592 -16.13 2.85 -11.22
C ALA A 592 -15.47 2.27 -9.96
N LEU A 593 -15.18 0.96 -9.93
CA LEU A 593 -14.49 0.34 -8.80
C LEU A 593 -13.00 0.70 -8.75
N ARG A 594 -12.34 0.84 -9.91
CA ARG A 594 -10.91 1.21 -9.96
C ARG A 594 -10.68 2.68 -9.63
N THR A 595 -11.39 3.59 -10.32
CA THR A 595 -11.08 5.03 -10.31
C THR A 595 -12.29 5.95 -10.13
N GLY A 596 -13.48 5.38 -9.91
CA GLY A 596 -14.72 6.15 -9.74
C GLY A 596 -14.84 6.77 -8.35
N SER A 597 -15.80 7.67 -8.23
CA SER A 597 -16.17 8.33 -6.99
C SER A 597 -16.65 7.35 -5.92
N TYR A 598 -16.48 7.73 -4.66
CA TYR A 598 -16.93 7.00 -3.48
C TYR A 598 -17.90 7.87 -2.67
N LYS A 599 -18.93 7.23 -2.12
CA LYS A 599 -19.85 7.90 -1.18
C LYS A 599 -20.40 6.90 -0.16
N MET A 600 -20.28 7.22 1.15
CA MET A 600 -21.02 6.50 2.19
C MET A 600 -22.52 6.80 2.03
N LEU A 601 -23.33 5.76 2.06
CA LEU A 601 -24.77 5.84 1.81
C LEU A 601 -25.59 5.49 3.06
N TYR A 602 -25.16 4.49 3.81
CA TYR A 602 -25.88 3.96 4.95
C TYR A 602 -24.93 3.44 6.02
N THR A 603 -25.18 3.77 7.28
CA THR A 603 -24.48 3.21 8.43
C THR A 603 -25.45 2.85 9.53
N ALA A 604 -25.23 1.71 10.16
CA ALA A 604 -25.88 1.27 11.41
C ALA A 604 -24.91 0.38 12.16
N TRP A 605 -25.22 0.02 13.39
CA TRP A 605 -24.36 -0.87 14.17
C TRP A 605 -24.06 -2.17 13.42
N GLY A 606 -22.79 -2.42 13.13
CA GLY A 606 -22.28 -3.57 12.36
C GLY A 606 -22.63 -3.55 10.87
N ILE A 607 -23.23 -2.47 10.34
CA ILE A 607 -23.67 -2.40 8.95
C ILE A 607 -23.09 -1.17 8.26
N LEU A 608 -22.48 -1.40 7.09
CA LEU A 608 -22.00 -0.35 6.21
C LEU A 608 -22.64 -0.51 4.82
N GLY A 609 -23.07 0.59 4.22
CA GLY A 609 -23.52 0.64 2.84
C GLY A 609 -22.86 1.82 2.12
N TYR A 610 -22.12 1.58 1.05
CA TYR A 610 -21.46 2.64 0.29
C TYR A 610 -21.61 2.45 -1.22
N GLY A 611 -21.39 3.52 -1.96
CA GLY A 611 -21.48 3.54 -3.40
C GLY A 611 -20.14 3.83 -4.07
N ARG A 612 -19.91 3.16 -5.20
CA ARG A 612 -18.85 3.46 -6.17
C ARG A 612 -19.50 3.80 -7.50
N PHE A 613 -19.12 4.92 -8.09
CA PHE A 613 -19.78 5.38 -9.31
C PHE A 613 -18.89 6.26 -10.16
N ASP A 614 -19.14 6.21 -11.44
CA ASP A 614 -18.66 7.17 -12.43
C ASP A 614 -19.81 7.61 -13.36
N LYS A 615 -19.48 8.21 -14.51
CA LYS A 615 -20.49 8.61 -15.50
C LYS A 615 -21.24 7.41 -16.11
N ASN A 616 -20.65 6.21 -16.12
CA ASN A 616 -21.18 5.04 -16.85
C ASN A 616 -21.74 3.96 -15.91
N GLU A 617 -21.10 3.76 -14.76
CA GLU A 617 -21.35 2.64 -13.85
C GLU A 617 -21.70 3.12 -12.44
N ARG A 618 -22.51 2.34 -11.73
CA ARG A 618 -22.88 2.55 -10.34
C ARG A 618 -22.95 1.22 -9.62
N TYR A 619 -22.30 1.16 -8.47
CA TYR A 619 -22.30 0.02 -7.58
C TYR A 619 -22.73 0.43 -6.18
N ALA A 620 -23.48 -0.43 -5.52
CA ALA A 620 -23.73 -0.39 -4.09
C ALA A 620 -23.06 -1.61 -3.44
N VAL A 621 -22.32 -1.38 -2.38
CA VAL A 621 -21.70 -2.43 -1.58
C VAL A 621 -22.30 -2.35 -0.19
N ILE A 622 -22.72 -3.50 0.35
CA ILE A 622 -23.31 -3.58 1.69
C ILE A 622 -22.59 -4.66 2.48
N VAL A 623 -22.19 -4.34 3.71
CA VAL A 623 -21.54 -5.25 4.67
C VAL A 623 -22.42 -5.35 5.91
N ASN A 624 -22.64 -6.57 6.40
CA ASN A 624 -23.34 -6.86 7.64
C ASN A 624 -22.46 -7.75 8.53
N ASN A 625 -21.66 -7.15 9.39
CA ASN A 625 -20.81 -7.85 10.37
C ASN A 625 -21.55 -8.21 11.68
N THR A 626 -22.90 -8.22 11.66
CA THR A 626 -23.69 -8.66 12.82
C THR A 626 -24.00 -10.16 12.76
N GLN A 627 -24.43 -10.72 13.89
CA GLN A 627 -24.85 -12.12 14.00
C GLN A 627 -26.34 -12.32 13.64
N GLU A 628 -27.00 -11.31 13.06
CA GLU A 628 -28.40 -11.33 12.71
C GLU A 628 -28.63 -11.04 11.24
N THR A 629 -29.72 -11.56 10.68
CA THR A 629 -30.22 -11.13 9.36
C THR A 629 -30.95 -9.81 9.52
N VAL A 630 -30.57 -8.80 8.73
CA VAL A 630 -31.12 -7.45 8.79
C VAL A 630 -31.67 -7.01 7.44
N ASN A 631 -32.75 -6.22 7.46
CA ASN A 631 -33.24 -5.55 6.25
C ASN A 631 -32.65 -4.14 6.20
N VAL A 632 -31.98 -3.81 5.12
CA VAL A 632 -31.29 -2.53 4.91
C VAL A 632 -31.97 -1.77 3.77
N ALA A 633 -32.21 -0.47 3.98
CA ALA A 633 -32.75 0.44 2.97
C ALA A 633 -31.65 1.41 2.55
N VAL A 634 -30.93 1.12 1.49
CA VAL A 634 -29.79 1.92 1.02
C VAL A 634 -30.26 3.01 0.06
N PRO A 635 -29.98 4.31 0.31
CA PRO A 635 -30.42 5.42 -0.55
C PRO A 635 -29.54 5.55 -1.81
N VAL A 636 -29.67 4.61 -2.74
CA VAL A 636 -28.84 4.54 -3.97
C VAL A 636 -29.10 5.68 -4.94
N TRP A 637 -30.22 6.44 -4.75
CA TRP A 637 -30.43 7.69 -5.46
C TRP A 637 -29.28 8.67 -5.30
N GLN A 638 -28.59 8.65 -4.16
CA GLN A 638 -27.45 9.55 -3.88
C GLN A 638 -26.26 9.34 -4.83
N ILE A 639 -26.13 8.16 -5.43
CA ILE A 639 -25.12 7.86 -6.46
C ILE A 639 -25.71 7.88 -7.87
N GLY A 640 -26.94 8.35 -8.01
CA GLY A 640 -27.60 8.55 -9.31
C GLY A 640 -28.28 7.31 -9.87
N VAL A 641 -28.56 6.28 -9.08
CA VAL A 641 -29.42 5.17 -9.50
C VAL A 641 -30.86 5.70 -9.59
N ALA A 642 -31.54 5.42 -10.72
CA ALA A 642 -32.88 5.90 -10.93
C ALA A 642 -33.92 5.04 -10.18
N ASP A 643 -35.05 5.64 -9.86
CA ASP A 643 -36.22 4.89 -9.41
C ASP A 643 -36.70 3.90 -10.47
N GLY A 644 -37.05 2.68 -10.06
CA GLY A 644 -37.36 1.58 -10.96
C GLY A 644 -36.17 0.86 -11.61
N SER A 645 -34.93 1.36 -11.43
CA SER A 645 -33.74 0.65 -11.88
C SER A 645 -33.57 -0.70 -11.17
N ARG A 646 -32.88 -1.61 -11.85
CA ARG A 646 -32.53 -2.93 -11.33
C ARG A 646 -31.06 -2.96 -10.92
N MET A 647 -30.82 -3.43 -9.70
CA MET A 647 -29.48 -3.68 -9.17
C MET A 647 -29.22 -5.18 -9.19
N GLU A 648 -28.18 -5.61 -9.90
CA GLU A 648 -27.81 -7.02 -10.05
C GLU A 648 -26.70 -7.40 -9.08
N GLN A 649 -26.91 -8.48 -8.35
CA GLN A 649 -25.89 -9.10 -7.50
C GLN A 649 -24.72 -9.63 -8.33
N GLN A 650 -23.54 -9.13 -8.11
CA GLN A 650 -22.30 -9.59 -8.76
C GLN A 650 -21.60 -10.65 -7.93
N LEU A 651 -21.59 -10.47 -6.62
CA LEU A 651 -20.96 -11.37 -5.64
C LEU A 651 -21.64 -11.16 -4.29
N MET A 652 -21.93 -12.25 -3.59
CA MET A 652 -22.42 -12.21 -2.22
C MET A 652 -21.68 -13.24 -1.37
N SER A 653 -21.07 -12.79 -0.28
CA SER A 653 -20.53 -13.62 0.79
C SER A 653 -21.58 -13.82 1.87
N VAL A 654 -21.68 -15.02 2.42
CA VAL A 654 -22.50 -15.38 3.57
C VAL A 654 -21.68 -16.17 4.57
N ALA A 655 -22.22 -16.46 5.75
CA ALA A 655 -21.47 -17.08 6.83
C ALA A 655 -20.68 -18.35 6.42
N GLU A 656 -21.29 -19.24 5.66
CA GLU A 656 -20.69 -20.54 5.33
C GLU A 656 -20.04 -20.62 3.94
N SER A 657 -20.36 -19.67 3.03
CA SER A 657 -19.93 -19.74 1.64
C SER A 657 -20.08 -18.40 0.91
N PHE A 658 -19.96 -18.41 -0.41
CA PHE A 658 -20.30 -17.28 -1.25
C PHE A 658 -21.07 -17.72 -2.50
N THR A 659 -21.73 -16.80 -3.14
CA THR A 659 -22.43 -17.04 -4.41
C THR A 659 -22.18 -15.91 -5.41
N LYS A 660 -22.04 -16.27 -6.67
CA LYS A 660 -22.01 -15.39 -7.83
C LYS A 660 -23.25 -15.55 -8.72
N VAL A 661 -24.27 -16.25 -8.20
CA VAL A 661 -25.55 -16.37 -8.89
C VAL A 661 -26.23 -15.00 -8.88
N PRO A 662 -26.56 -14.43 -10.05
CA PRO A 662 -27.25 -13.15 -10.11
C PRO A 662 -28.59 -13.20 -9.38
N ASP A 663 -28.84 -12.16 -8.58
CA ASP A 663 -30.16 -11.84 -8.03
C ASP A 663 -30.46 -10.38 -8.36
N ILE A 664 -31.74 -10.05 -8.56
CA ILE A 664 -32.16 -8.74 -9.02
C ILE A 664 -33.00 -8.05 -7.97
N TYR A 665 -32.56 -6.85 -7.61
CA TYR A 665 -33.23 -5.97 -6.67
C TYR A 665 -33.76 -4.75 -7.42
N VAL A 666 -35.03 -4.38 -7.20
CA VAL A 666 -35.61 -3.20 -7.81
C VAL A 666 -35.57 -2.01 -6.87
N VAL A 667 -35.07 -0.89 -7.36
CA VAL A 667 -35.02 0.37 -6.61
C VAL A 667 -36.42 0.98 -6.56
N THR A 668 -36.88 1.30 -5.36
CA THR A 668 -38.19 1.90 -5.11
C THR A 668 -38.06 3.18 -4.31
N ASP A 669 -38.65 4.28 -4.80
CA ASP A 669 -38.53 5.63 -4.19
C ASP A 669 -37.04 6.07 -3.97
N GLY A 670 -36.16 5.58 -4.84
CA GLY A 670 -34.70 5.83 -4.75
C GLY A 670 -33.96 4.98 -3.74
N TYR A 671 -34.60 4.04 -3.06
CA TYR A 671 -34.01 3.15 -2.07
C TYR A 671 -33.92 1.72 -2.60
N LEU A 672 -32.82 1.08 -2.26
CA LEU A 672 -32.56 -0.33 -2.48
C LEU A 672 -32.81 -1.10 -1.19
N MET A 673 -33.82 -1.99 -1.21
CA MET A 673 -34.16 -2.85 -0.08
C MET A 673 -33.45 -4.19 -0.23
N VAL A 674 -32.56 -4.53 0.72
CA VAL A 674 -31.80 -5.78 0.72
C VAL A 674 -31.90 -6.47 2.09
N ALA A 675 -32.24 -7.76 2.06
CA ALA A 675 -32.12 -8.61 3.25
C ALA A 675 -30.71 -9.16 3.32
N MET A 676 -29.91 -8.63 4.25
CA MET A 676 -28.53 -9.03 4.48
C MET A 676 -28.47 -10.13 5.55
N PRO A 677 -28.04 -11.36 5.19
CA PRO A 677 -27.78 -12.41 6.17
C PRO A 677 -26.73 -11.98 7.22
N ARG A 678 -26.66 -12.71 8.33
CA ARG A 678 -25.59 -12.53 9.31
C ARG A 678 -24.22 -12.71 8.65
N THR A 679 -23.26 -11.94 9.05
CA THR A 679 -21.85 -12.01 8.60
C THR A 679 -21.77 -12.16 7.07
N SER A 680 -22.20 -11.12 6.36
CA SER A 680 -22.33 -11.14 4.90
C SER A 680 -21.95 -9.82 4.26
N ALA A 681 -21.50 -9.88 3.01
CA ALA A 681 -21.28 -8.72 2.18
C ALA A 681 -21.73 -8.97 0.74
N VAL A 682 -22.22 -7.92 0.05
CA VAL A 682 -22.71 -8.00 -1.32
C VAL A 682 -22.23 -6.85 -2.19
N ILE A 683 -21.90 -7.14 -3.43
CA ILE A 683 -21.64 -6.16 -4.50
C ILE A 683 -22.81 -6.16 -5.47
N LEU A 684 -23.46 -5.02 -5.62
CA LEU A 684 -24.64 -4.82 -6.48
C LEU A 684 -24.33 -3.79 -7.56
N LYS A 685 -24.63 -4.11 -8.82
CA LYS A 685 -24.38 -3.24 -9.99
C LYS A 685 -25.72 -2.74 -10.57
N ASP A 686 -25.82 -1.44 -10.84
CA ASP A 686 -26.93 -0.85 -11.61
C ASP A 686 -26.88 -1.35 -13.06
N ILE A 687 -27.92 -2.01 -13.50
CA ILE A 687 -28.10 -2.52 -14.89
C ILE A 687 -29.23 -1.82 -15.64
N GLY A 688 -29.83 -0.77 -15.06
CA GLY A 688 -30.92 0.04 -15.66
C GLY A 688 -32.33 -0.42 -15.38
#